data_3416e6e30569189085e63faf1d5b6b7c
#
_entry.id   3416e6e30569189085e63faf1d5b6b7c
#
_cell.length_a   1.000
_cell.length_b   1.000
_cell.length_c   1.000
_cell.angle_alpha   90.00
_cell.angle_beta   90.00
_cell.angle_gamma   90.00
#
_symmetry.space_group_name_H-M   'P 1'
#
loop_
_entity.id
_entity.type
_entity.pdbx_description
1 polymer ?
#
loop_
_entity_poly.entity_id
_entity_poly.type
_entity_poly.pdbx_seq_one_letter_code
_entity_poly.pdbx_strand_id
1 'polypeptide(L)'
;MLLTRNCVELLAPAGTWDALVAAVEAGADAVYLGGKHFNMRMHHGDTNFDNAMLKKAIAFTHEHGVKLYITLNNLISEEELPALREYLLYLQEIRPDAILVQDFAVLELKKELGLDIPFHTSVMMNTHNEAAIEKLKEYGITRIVVGREMTLSELSLFKERTGLEVEYFMHGDMCMSESGQCIHSGVLFGQSGNRGRCLKPCRWAYELIDEETGEILDAKSEGPYKLALKDMCMYRNIPELIQAGVHSFKIEGRMRPAEFIRRIVRTYRKAIDSYIADPFGYRVDEAGWQELFDNRARDFTTTFALGPTTARDIGFDGAREPRFFSEAVKEPGFQDDILKEESPIARENAPHRRLSVRVGNMEGARAAIANGADAVYVGGEAFRPQRPWRLADIEAIIETARQAGAKVFVNTPRTTMRRECGELEQFFAALERIQPAGVLVSNLGSLRLAQTLTKLPVQADLSFNIFNHLAAKFLEENGLSMGASSLELSFEQLKSLVESSELPIETVVHGSYESMILDHNLPEMSLGGYDPLKNPEFLDRRYALRDRAGEVHSIRIDQFGRNHLYFAKDLCLYPYLEKFNGLASYRIEAQDYTPELVALVTKTYRAALDALSRGERAFDDAALAALAEKSPRAFGIGIYRFRESKDSI
;
A
#
# COMPACT_ATOMS: atom_id res chain seq x y z
N MET A 1 -32.87 14.04 -10.88
CA MET A 1 -33.21 12.71 -10.35
C MET A 1 -33.79 12.90 -8.96
N LEU A 2 -34.98 12.34 -8.66
CA LEU A 2 -35.54 12.40 -7.31
C LEU A 2 -34.65 11.57 -6.39
N LEU A 3 -34.07 12.20 -5.36
CA LEU A 3 -33.30 11.51 -4.33
C LEU A 3 -34.26 10.65 -3.50
N THR A 4 -33.99 9.39 -3.37
CA THR A 4 -34.71 8.46 -2.50
C THR A 4 -33.75 7.85 -1.50
N ARG A 5 -34.25 7.33 -0.39
CA ARG A 5 -33.43 6.66 0.62
C ARG A 5 -32.52 5.57 0.02
N ASN A 6 -32.99 4.90 -1.03
CA ASN A 6 -32.24 3.84 -1.70
C ASN A 6 -31.05 4.34 -2.56
N CYS A 7 -30.88 5.66 -2.71
CA CYS A 7 -29.73 6.22 -3.44
C CYS A 7 -28.46 6.28 -2.60
N VAL A 8 -28.56 6.15 -1.29
CA VAL A 8 -27.46 6.27 -0.34
C VAL A 8 -27.55 5.16 0.69
N GLU A 9 -26.48 4.41 0.85
CA GLU A 9 -26.32 3.36 1.86
C GLU A 9 -25.45 3.89 2.99
N LEU A 10 -25.95 3.86 4.23
CA LEU A 10 -25.14 4.12 5.43
C LEU A 10 -24.57 2.80 5.93
N LEU A 11 -23.25 2.61 5.76
CA LEU A 11 -22.53 1.40 6.09
C LEU A 11 -21.83 1.52 7.45
N ALA A 12 -22.33 0.77 8.44
CA ALA A 12 -21.84 0.79 9.81
C ALA A 12 -20.87 -0.36 10.12
N PRO A 13 -19.85 -0.14 10.99
CA PRO A 13 -18.97 -1.20 11.47
C PRO A 13 -19.59 -1.97 12.62
N ALA A 14 -19.30 -3.29 12.72
CA ALA A 14 -19.57 -4.06 13.92
C ALA A 14 -18.39 -5.00 14.25
N GLY A 15 -17.82 -4.87 15.45
CA GLY A 15 -16.81 -5.79 15.96
C GLY A 15 -17.38 -6.82 16.95
N THR A 16 -18.52 -6.51 17.56
CA THR A 16 -19.20 -7.37 18.54
C THR A 16 -20.69 -7.48 18.21
N TRP A 17 -21.34 -8.46 18.82
CA TRP A 17 -22.80 -8.63 18.68
C TRP A 17 -23.58 -7.39 19.11
N ASP A 18 -23.21 -6.78 20.24
CA ASP A 18 -23.86 -5.58 20.75
C ASP A 18 -23.68 -4.38 19.80
N ALA A 19 -22.51 -4.27 19.17
CA ALA A 19 -22.26 -3.24 18.15
C ALA A 19 -23.10 -3.49 16.87
N LEU A 20 -23.30 -4.74 16.48
CA LEU A 20 -24.19 -5.10 15.38
C LEU A 20 -25.64 -4.67 15.65
N VAL A 21 -26.17 -5.05 16.82
CA VAL A 21 -27.52 -4.68 17.25
C VAL A 21 -27.66 -3.15 17.30
N ALA A 22 -26.67 -2.47 17.90
CA ALA A 22 -26.66 -1.01 17.99
C ALA A 22 -26.66 -0.31 16.62
N ALA A 23 -25.92 -0.84 15.65
CA ALA A 23 -25.88 -0.30 14.28
C ALA A 23 -27.22 -0.45 13.56
N VAL A 24 -27.84 -1.63 13.64
CA VAL A 24 -29.14 -1.94 13.04
C VAL A 24 -30.24 -1.06 13.64
N GLU A 25 -30.35 -0.99 14.97
CA GLU A 25 -31.35 -0.17 15.68
C GLU A 25 -31.16 1.35 15.44
N ALA A 26 -29.92 1.78 15.19
CA ALA A 26 -29.62 3.18 14.87
C ALA A 26 -29.93 3.59 13.42
N GLY A 27 -30.33 2.63 12.57
CA GLY A 27 -30.77 2.89 11.20
C GLY A 27 -29.70 2.75 10.14
N ALA A 28 -28.69 1.90 10.34
CA ALA A 28 -27.77 1.51 9.27
C ALA A 28 -28.52 0.77 8.14
N ASP A 29 -28.16 1.03 6.89
CA ASP A 29 -28.67 0.31 5.73
C ASP A 29 -27.87 -0.98 5.47
N ALA A 30 -26.61 -0.98 5.89
CA ALA A 30 -25.72 -2.12 5.82
C ALA A 30 -24.75 -2.14 7.00
N VAL A 31 -24.27 -3.33 7.37
CA VAL A 31 -23.23 -3.52 8.39
C VAL A 31 -22.09 -4.34 7.81
N TYR A 32 -20.85 -3.95 8.11
CA TYR A 32 -19.68 -4.77 7.79
C TYR A 32 -19.00 -5.28 9.06
N LEU A 33 -18.61 -6.55 9.02
CA LEU A 33 -17.93 -7.23 10.14
C LEU A 33 -16.93 -8.27 9.61
N GLY A 34 -16.15 -8.88 10.49
CA GLY A 34 -15.17 -9.90 10.12
C GLY A 34 -15.40 -11.22 10.85
N GLY A 35 -15.07 -12.30 10.18
CA GLY A 35 -14.87 -13.60 10.81
C GLY A 35 -13.62 -13.61 11.70
N LYS A 36 -13.32 -14.73 12.34
CA LYS A 36 -12.11 -14.86 13.16
C LYS A 36 -10.82 -14.85 12.34
N HIS A 37 -10.91 -15.13 11.03
CA HIS A 37 -9.78 -15.25 10.13
C HIS A 37 -9.90 -14.29 8.95
N PHE A 38 -8.78 -14.04 8.27
CA PHE A 38 -8.69 -13.38 6.96
C PHE A 38 -9.21 -11.94 6.91
N ASN A 39 -9.04 -11.16 7.98
CA ASN A 39 -9.45 -9.75 7.97
C ASN A 39 -8.48 -8.85 8.74
N MET A 40 -8.56 -7.53 8.48
CA MET A 40 -7.70 -6.50 9.07
C MET A 40 -7.82 -6.32 10.59
N ARG A 41 -8.63 -7.12 11.28
CA ARG A 41 -8.82 -7.10 12.75
C ARG A 41 -8.78 -8.51 13.34
N MET A 42 -8.35 -9.54 12.59
CA MET A 42 -8.37 -10.94 13.04
C MET A 42 -7.55 -11.18 14.31
N HIS A 43 -6.52 -10.36 14.59
CA HIS A 43 -5.69 -10.47 15.79
C HIS A 43 -6.28 -9.79 17.04
N HIS A 44 -7.48 -9.23 16.94
CA HIS A 44 -8.22 -8.66 18.06
C HIS A 44 -9.35 -9.61 18.46
N GLY A 45 -9.06 -10.60 19.29
CA GLY A 45 -9.88 -11.78 19.55
C GLY A 45 -11.36 -11.53 19.91
N ASP A 46 -11.66 -10.41 20.60
CA ASP A 46 -13.02 -10.08 21.04
C ASP A 46 -13.85 -9.31 20.02
N THR A 47 -13.28 -8.98 18.86
CA THR A 47 -13.91 -8.11 17.84
C THR A 47 -14.19 -8.82 16.53
N ASN A 48 -14.37 -10.14 16.57
CA ASN A 48 -14.61 -10.97 15.40
C ASN A 48 -15.65 -12.04 15.71
N PHE A 49 -16.37 -12.45 14.67
CA PHE A 49 -17.47 -13.40 14.75
C PHE A 49 -17.00 -14.81 14.38
N ASP A 50 -17.33 -15.81 15.19
CA ASP A 50 -17.14 -17.20 14.75
C ASP A 50 -18.19 -17.60 13.70
N ASN A 51 -18.02 -18.76 13.09
CA ASN A 51 -18.90 -19.22 12.01
C ASN A 51 -20.38 -19.28 12.41
N ALA A 52 -20.69 -19.75 13.63
CA ALA A 52 -22.08 -19.80 14.12
C ALA A 52 -22.65 -18.39 14.31
N MET A 53 -21.84 -17.46 14.83
CA MET A 53 -22.22 -16.07 15.00
C MET A 53 -22.40 -15.36 13.65
N LEU A 54 -21.58 -15.65 12.62
CA LEU A 54 -21.74 -15.10 11.27
C LEU A 54 -23.11 -15.48 10.68
N LYS A 55 -23.48 -16.75 10.74
CA LYS A 55 -24.79 -17.24 10.27
C LYS A 55 -25.94 -16.55 11.01
N LYS A 56 -25.81 -16.41 12.34
CA LYS A 56 -26.79 -15.69 13.17
C LYS A 56 -26.86 -14.20 12.82
N ALA A 57 -25.72 -13.56 12.56
CA ALA A 57 -25.64 -12.13 12.19
C ALA A 57 -26.35 -11.86 10.86
N ILE A 58 -26.13 -12.71 9.84
CA ILE A 58 -26.82 -12.60 8.55
C ILE A 58 -28.34 -12.72 8.73
N ALA A 59 -28.81 -13.74 9.46
CA ALA A 59 -30.24 -13.92 9.72
C ALA A 59 -30.83 -12.70 10.43
N PHE A 60 -30.16 -12.20 11.47
CA PHE A 60 -30.59 -11.02 12.22
C PHE A 60 -30.67 -9.76 11.35
N THR A 61 -29.66 -9.48 10.56
CA THR A 61 -29.66 -8.27 9.71
C THR A 61 -30.72 -8.36 8.62
N HIS A 62 -30.88 -9.52 7.97
CA HIS A 62 -31.89 -9.73 6.95
C HIS A 62 -33.32 -9.61 7.51
N GLU A 63 -33.58 -10.09 8.73
CA GLU A 63 -34.87 -9.92 9.41
C GLU A 63 -35.24 -8.45 9.60
N HIS A 64 -34.21 -7.57 9.74
CA HIS A 64 -34.40 -6.12 9.87
C HIS A 64 -34.25 -5.35 8.54
N GLY A 65 -34.12 -6.05 7.40
CA GLY A 65 -33.93 -5.41 6.08
C GLY A 65 -32.59 -4.70 5.90
N VAL A 66 -31.57 -5.10 6.67
CA VAL A 66 -30.22 -4.55 6.66
C VAL A 66 -29.28 -5.54 5.96
N LYS A 67 -28.40 -5.05 5.07
CA LYS A 67 -27.40 -5.88 4.40
C LYS A 67 -26.23 -6.20 5.33
N LEU A 68 -25.58 -7.35 5.10
CA LEU A 68 -24.37 -7.75 5.81
C LEU A 68 -23.21 -8.03 4.88
N TYR A 69 -22.08 -7.32 5.10
CA TYR A 69 -20.85 -7.53 4.36
C TYR A 69 -19.77 -8.14 5.23
N ILE A 70 -19.10 -9.17 4.73
CA ILE A 70 -18.01 -9.84 5.46
C ILE A 70 -16.66 -9.37 4.90
N THR A 71 -15.78 -8.95 5.82
CA THR A 71 -14.42 -8.55 5.44
C THR A 71 -13.50 -9.77 5.33
N LEU A 72 -12.87 -9.91 4.17
CA LEU A 72 -11.80 -10.84 3.85
C LEU A 72 -10.70 -10.03 3.16
N ASN A 73 -10.11 -9.10 3.90
CA ASN A 73 -9.41 -7.96 3.34
C ASN A 73 -7.99 -7.76 3.87
N ASN A 74 -7.27 -8.85 4.07
CA ASN A 74 -5.84 -8.89 4.35
C ASN A 74 -5.09 -9.68 3.26
N LEU A 75 -3.77 -9.58 3.23
CA LEU A 75 -2.92 -10.47 2.44
C LEU A 75 -2.90 -11.87 3.07
N ILE A 76 -2.84 -12.87 2.22
CA ILE A 76 -2.94 -14.29 2.57
C ILE A 76 -1.57 -14.95 2.36
N SER A 77 -1.06 -15.68 3.35
CA SER A 77 0.16 -16.46 3.17
C SER A 77 -0.12 -17.78 2.43
N GLU A 78 0.92 -18.39 1.91
CA GLU A 78 0.83 -19.64 1.17
C GLU A 78 0.17 -20.76 2.01
N GLU A 79 0.54 -20.84 3.27
CA GLU A 79 0.06 -21.84 4.22
C GLU A 79 -1.43 -21.65 4.59
N GLU A 80 -1.96 -20.44 4.43
CA GLU A 80 -3.35 -20.10 4.73
C GLU A 80 -4.31 -20.43 3.57
N LEU A 81 -3.82 -20.68 2.35
CA LEU A 81 -4.68 -20.92 1.18
C LEU A 81 -5.67 -22.09 1.32
N PRO A 82 -5.31 -23.25 1.92
CA PRO A 82 -6.28 -24.33 2.14
C PRO A 82 -7.43 -23.89 3.05
N ALA A 83 -7.13 -23.23 4.16
CA ALA A 83 -8.16 -22.73 5.10
C ALA A 83 -9.01 -21.61 4.49
N LEU A 84 -8.41 -20.75 3.66
CA LEU A 84 -9.14 -19.73 2.90
C LEU A 84 -10.16 -20.35 1.94
N ARG A 85 -9.79 -21.42 1.22
CA ARG A 85 -10.67 -22.14 0.32
C ARG A 85 -11.90 -22.68 1.05
N GLU A 86 -11.71 -23.35 2.18
CA GLU A 86 -12.79 -23.85 3.02
C GLU A 86 -13.69 -22.70 3.54
N TYR A 87 -13.08 -21.62 3.96
CA TYR A 87 -13.83 -20.45 4.45
C TYR A 87 -14.67 -19.79 3.36
N LEU A 88 -14.16 -19.66 2.14
CA LEU A 88 -14.94 -19.14 1.01
C LEU A 88 -16.13 -20.02 0.66
N LEU A 89 -15.98 -21.34 0.68
CA LEU A 89 -17.12 -22.29 0.50
C LEU A 89 -18.15 -22.15 1.61
N TYR A 90 -17.71 -21.98 2.85
CA TYR A 90 -18.59 -21.70 3.97
C TYR A 90 -19.35 -20.36 3.78
N LEU A 91 -18.68 -19.30 3.36
CA LEU A 91 -19.34 -18.02 3.06
C LEU A 91 -20.35 -18.16 1.93
N GLN A 92 -20.04 -18.96 0.90
CA GLN A 92 -20.99 -19.30 -0.16
C GLN A 92 -22.26 -19.99 0.36
N GLU A 93 -22.14 -20.85 1.37
CA GLU A 93 -23.27 -21.52 2.00
C GLU A 93 -24.17 -20.54 2.78
N ILE A 94 -23.55 -19.68 3.62
CA ILE A 94 -24.30 -18.80 4.53
C ILE A 94 -24.82 -17.51 3.86
N ARG A 95 -24.36 -17.20 2.63
CA ARG A 95 -24.89 -16.13 1.78
C ARG A 95 -24.92 -14.73 2.41
N PRO A 96 -23.78 -14.12 2.80
CA PRO A 96 -23.74 -12.69 3.04
C PRO A 96 -24.05 -11.90 1.76
N ASP A 97 -24.45 -10.63 1.89
CA ASP A 97 -24.78 -9.79 0.72
C ASP A 97 -23.53 -9.45 -0.12
N ALA A 98 -22.33 -9.39 0.48
CA ALA A 98 -21.07 -9.29 -0.23
C ALA A 98 -19.87 -9.66 0.67
N ILE A 99 -18.72 -9.87 0.01
CA ILE A 99 -17.41 -10.04 0.66
C ILE A 99 -16.48 -8.91 0.22
N LEU A 100 -15.83 -8.23 1.19
CA LEU A 100 -14.80 -7.21 0.91
C LEU A 100 -13.44 -7.89 0.79
N VAL A 101 -12.76 -7.73 -0.34
CA VAL A 101 -11.53 -8.47 -0.66
C VAL A 101 -10.34 -7.56 -0.93
N GLN A 102 -9.12 -8.06 -0.64
CA GLN A 102 -7.85 -7.38 -0.92
C GLN A 102 -6.92 -8.23 -1.78
N ASP A 103 -6.65 -9.46 -1.38
CA ASP A 103 -5.68 -10.34 -2.03
C ASP A 103 -6.22 -10.87 -3.37
N PHE A 104 -5.39 -10.86 -4.40
CA PHE A 104 -5.75 -11.40 -5.73
C PHE A 104 -6.02 -12.90 -5.70
N ALA A 105 -5.45 -13.64 -4.74
CA ALA A 105 -5.77 -15.05 -4.54
C ALA A 105 -7.28 -15.28 -4.35
N VAL A 106 -7.98 -14.34 -3.72
CA VAL A 106 -9.43 -14.44 -3.49
C VAL A 106 -10.19 -14.34 -4.81
N LEU A 107 -9.70 -13.53 -5.77
CA LEU A 107 -10.29 -13.41 -7.11
C LEU A 107 -10.08 -14.71 -7.92
N GLU A 108 -8.89 -15.31 -7.84
CA GLU A 108 -8.63 -16.61 -8.45
C GLU A 108 -9.50 -17.72 -7.85
N LEU A 109 -9.60 -17.77 -6.53
CA LEU A 109 -10.46 -18.75 -5.84
C LEU A 109 -11.95 -18.53 -6.16
N LYS A 110 -12.41 -17.27 -6.34
CA LYS A 110 -13.79 -17.01 -6.80
C LYS A 110 -14.07 -17.71 -8.12
N LYS A 111 -13.17 -17.58 -9.08
CA LYS A 111 -13.27 -18.18 -10.41
C LYS A 111 -13.19 -19.71 -10.32
N GLU A 112 -12.20 -20.22 -9.59
CA GLU A 112 -11.95 -21.66 -9.46
C GLU A 112 -13.12 -22.41 -8.77
N LEU A 113 -13.66 -21.83 -7.68
CA LEU A 113 -14.73 -22.42 -6.90
C LEU A 113 -16.13 -22.10 -7.46
N GLY A 114 -16.23 -21.26 -8.50
CA GLY A 114 -17.50 -20.86 -9.08
C GLY A 114 -18.41 -20.09 -8.13
N LEU A 115 -17.82 -19.22 -7.27
CA LEU A 115 -18.59 -18.46 -6.27
C LEU A 115 -19.43 -17.38 -6.93
N ASP A 116 -20.70 -17.29 -6.55
CA ASP A 116 -21.66 -16.30 -7.06
C ASP A 116 -21.94 -15.15 -6.08
N ILE A 117 -21.35 -15.17 -4.86
CA ILE A 117 -21.43 -14.07 -3.91
C ILE A 117 -20.81 -12.81 -4.54
N PRO A 118 -21.45 -11.62 -4.42
CA PRO A 118 -20.87 -10.37 -4.84
C PRO A 118 -19.55 -10.05 -4.09
N PHE A 119 -18.55 -9.55 -4.82
CA PHE A 119 -17.31 -9.07 -4.22
C PHE A 119 -17.21 -7.56 -4.35
N HIS A 120 -16.83 -6.91 -3.24
CA HIS A 120 -16.45 -5.51 -3.18
C HIS A 120 -14.94 -5.40 -2.97
N THR A 121 -14.27 -4.42 -3.57
CA THR A 121 -12.86 -4.20 -3.23
C THR A 121 -12.74 -3.69 -1.80
N SER A 122 -11.66 -4.05 -1.12
CA SER A 122 -11.20 -3.28 0.04
C SER A 122 -10.46 -2.03 -0.42
N VAL A 123 -10.44 -1.00 0.41
CA VAL A 123 -9.55 0.16 0.22
C VAL A 123 -8.08 -0.26 0.07
N MET A 124 -7.71 -1.39 0.67
CA MET A 124 -6.36 -1.96 0.60
C MET A 124 -5.95 -2.49 -0.79
N MET A 125 -6.88 -2.59 -1.75
CA MET A 125 -6.56 -2.89 -3.16
C MET A 125 -6.01 -1.69 -3.93
N ASN A 126 -5.89 -0.54 -3.29
CA ASN A 126 -5.22 0.64 -3.84
C ASN A 126 -5.80 1.08 -5.20
N THR A 127 -7.13 1.31 -5.24
CA THR A 127 -7.87 1.63 -6.47
C THR A 127 -8.09 3.14 -6.59
N HIS A 128 -7.46 3.80 -7.58
CA HIS A 128 -7.42 5.26 -7.72
C HIS A 128 -7.86 5.80 -9.09
N ASN A 129 -8.22 4.93 -10.04
CA ASN A 129 -8.56 5.36 -11.40
C ASN A 129 -9.49 4.37 -12.10
N GLU A 130 -10.10 4.83 -13.20
CA GLU A 130 -11.07 4.04 -13.96
C GLU A 130 -10.44 2.81 -14.63
N ALA A 131 -9.17 2.88 -15.04
CA ALA A 131 -8.50 1.73 -15.67
C ALA A 131 -8.37 0.55 -14.70
N ALA A 132 -8.06 0.81 -13.41
CA ALA A 132 -8.07 -0.20 -12.37
C ALA A 132 -9.47 -0.80 -12.15
N ILE A 133 -10.51 0.05 -12.15
CA ILE A 133 -11.90 -0.40 -11.99
C ILE A 133 -12.33 -1.29 -13.16
N GLU A 134 -12.02 -0.90 -14.40
CA GLU A 134 -12.33 -1.72 -15.58
C GLU A 134 -11.65 -3.09 -15.50
N LYS A 135 -10.43 -3.14 -15.00
CA LYS A 135 -9.74 -4.42 -14.77
C LYS A 135 -10.45 -5.29 -13.73
N LEU A 136 -10.87 -4.71 -12.62
CA LEU A 136 -11.59 -5.41 -11.54
C LEU A 136 -12.99 -5.90 -11.96
N LYS A 137 -13.67 -5.20 -12.87
CA LYS A 137 -14.96 -5.65 -13.44
C LYS A 137 -14.84 -7.00 -14.13
N GLU A 138 -13.71 -7.30 -14.77
CA GLU A 138 -13.47 -8.59 -15.43
C GLU A 138 -13.56 -9.77 -14.44
N TYR A 139 -13.35 -9.50 -13.14
CA TYR A 139 -13.41 -10.48 -12.04
C TYR A 139 -14.73 -10.43 -11.25
N GLY A 140 -15.75 -9.74 -11.78
CA GLY A 140 -17.07 -9.68 -11.17
C GLY A 140 -17.13 -8.87 -9.88
N ILE A 141 -16.28 -7.86 -9.73
CA ILE A 141 -16.39 -6.85 -8.67
C ILE A 141 -17.62 -5.98 -8.96
N THR A 142 -18.45 -5.73 -7.95
CA THR A 142 -19.69 -4.98 -8.06
C THR A 142 -19.65 -3.62 -7.39
N ARG A 143 -18.71 -3.41 -6.43
CA ARG A 143 -18.51 -2.15 -5.72
C ARG A 143 -17.02 -1.91 -5.47
N ILE A 144 -16.62 -0.64 -5.58
CA ILE A 144 -15.26 -0.20 -5.30
C ILE A 144 -15.23 0.61 -4.02
N VAL A 145 -14.40 0.20 -3.04
CA VAL A 145 -13.95 1.08 -1.97
C VAL A 145 -12.71 1.81 -2.47
N VAL A 146 -12.87 3.06 -2.77
CA VAL A 146 -11.78 3.88 -3.35
C VAL A 146 -10.75 4.28 -2.30
N GLY A 147 -9.54 4.62 -2.75
CA GLY A 147 -8.48 5.16 -1.89
C GLY A 147 -8.96 6.37 -1.10
N ARG A 148 -8.51 6.48 0.15
CA ARG A 148 -8.88 7.62 1.03
C ARG A 148 -8.29 8.93 0.55
N GLU A 149 -7.25 8.84 -0.26
CA GLU A 149 -6.48 9.92 -0.87
C GLU A 149 -7.23 10.60 -2.03
N MET A 150 -8.36 10.04 -2.46
CA MET A 150 -9.15 10.58 -3.56
C MET A 150 -10.08 11.70 -3.11
N THR A 151 -10.16 12.74 -3.94
CA THR A 151 -11.10 13.85 -3.75
C THR A 151 -12.51 13.50 -4.23
N LEU A 152 -13.53 14.16 -3.66
CA LEU A 152 -14.92 13.98 -4.11
C LEU A 152 -15.11 14.35 -5.59
N SER A 153 -14.35 15.32 -6.10
CA SER A 153 -14.39 15.69 -7.52
C SER A 153 -13.91 14.58 -8.45
N GLU A 154 -12.92 13.80 -8.03
CA GLU A 154 -12.45 12.62 -8.77
C GLU A 154 -13.49 11.49 -8.77
N LEU A 155 -14.21 11.32 -7.65
CA LEU A 155 -15.22 10.26 -7.50
C LEU A 155 -16.44 10.44 -8.42
N SER A 156 -16.86 11.68 -8.64
CA SER A 156 -18.06 11.97 -9.47
C SER A 156 -17.98 11.38 -10.88
N LEU A 157 -16.78 11.27 -11.41
CA LEU A 157 -16.53 10.72 -12.73
C LEU A 157 -16.43 9.18 -12.76
N PHE A 158 -16.14 8.55 -11.63
CA PHE A 158 -16.04 7.09 -11.56
C PHE A 158 -17.38 6.42 -11.85
N LYS A 159 -18.44 6.88 -11.19
CA LYS A 159 -19.80 6.33 -11.43
C LYS A 159 -20.23 6.47 -12.87
N GLU A 160 -20.02 7.66 -13.45
CA GLU A 160 -20.44 7.94 -14.81
C GLU A 160 -19.74 7.05 -15.84
N ARG A 161 -18.45 6.79 -15.63
CA ARG A 161 -17.61 6.04 -16.57
C ARG A 161 -17.65 4.54 -16.38
N THR A 162 -17.70 4.07 -15.13
CA THR A 162 -17.59 2.64 -14.85
C THR A 162 -18.92 1.95 -14.58
N GLY A 163 -19.92 2.70 -14.15
CA GLY A 163 -21.25 2.19 -13.77
C GLY A 163 -21.25 1.40 -12.44
N LEU A 164 -20.10 1.27 -11.77
CA LEU A 164 -20.02 0.55 -10.50
C LEU A 164 -20.42 1.43 -9.31
N GLU A 165 -20.86 0.79 -8.24
CA GLU A 165 -21.09 1.46 -6.97
C GLU A 165 -19.77 1.93 -6.35
N VAL A 166 -19.77 3.13 -5.79
CA VAL A 166 -18.63 3.74 -5.09
C VAL A 166 -18.92 3.79 -3.61
N GLU A 167 -18.02 3.22 -2.82
CA GLU A 167 -18.00 3.30 -1.36
C GLU A 167 -16.85 4.21 -0.92
N TYR A 168 -17.14 5.16 -0.02
CA TYR A 168 -16.16 6.11 0.49
C TYR A 168 -16.26 6.25 2.01
N PHE A 169 -15.13 6.40 2.67
CA PHE A 169 -15.11 6.65 4.12
C PHE A 169 -15.66 8.05 4.42
N MET A 170 -16.52 8.14 5.42
CA MET A 170 -17.08 9.40 5.87
C MET A 170 -16.78 9.75 7.33
N HIS A 171 -16.36 8.78 8.14
CA HIS A 171 -16.07 9.01 9.55
C HIS A 171 -15.06 7.99 10.10
N GLY A 172 -14.15 8.45 10.98
CA GLY A 172 -13.30 7.62 11.82
C GLY A 172 -11.81 7.68 11.50
N ASP A 173 -11.07 6.71 12.02
CA ASP A 173 -9.60 6.66 12.00
C ASP A 173 -9.04 6.63 10.57
N MET A 174 -8.08 7.52 10.32
CA MET A 174 -7.44 7.68 9.00
C MET A 174 -6.01 7.14 9.01
N CYS A 175 -5.63 6.53 7.90
CA CYS A 175 -4.26 6.15 7.63
C CYS A 175 -3.53 7.31 6.96
N MET A 176 -2.27 7.56 7.37
CA MET A 176 -1.43 8.59 6.79
C MET A 176 -0.84 8.17 5.45
N SER A 177 -0.49 6.89 5.32
CA SER A 177 0.04 6.32 4.09
C SER A 177 -1.07 5.97 3.12
N GLU A 178 -0.75 5.98 1.84
CA GLU A 178 -1.58 5.39 0.80
C GLU A 178 -1.97 3.96 1.16
N SER A 179 -3.22 3.61 0.86
CA SER A 179 -3.82 2.35 1.30
C SER A 179 -3.11 1.15 0.68
N GLY A 180 -2.69 0.19 1.50
CA GLY A 180 -1.97 -0.99 1.04
C GLY A 180 -0.47 -0.79 0.75
N GLN A 181 0.05 0.45 0.86
CA GLN A 181 1.44 0.78 0.53
C GLN A 181 2.31 1.13 1.75
N CYS A 182 1.89 0.76 2.96
CA CYS A 182 2.68 0.94 4.18
C CYS A 182 3.16 -0.41 4.70
N ILE A 183 4.48 -0.59 4.76
CA ILE A 183 5.16 -1.79 5.31
C ILE A 183 5.93 -1.50 6.60
N HIS A 184 5.85 -0.28 7.14
CA HIS A 184 6.68 0.19 8.24
C HIS A 184 6.56 -0.71 9.49
N SER A 185 5.34 -1.03 9.92
CA SER A 185 5.10 -1.91 11.07
C SER A 185 5.53 -3.36 10.79
N GLY A 186 5.36 -3.84 9.57
CA GLY A 186 5.76 -5.18 9.13
C GLY A 186 7.27 -5.38 9.29
N VAL A 187 8.05 -4.49 8.70
CA VAL A 187 9.51 -4.60 8.71
C VAL A 187 10.12 -4.34 10.08
N LEU A 188 9.61 -3.36 10.86
CA LEU A 188 10.17 -3.07 12.18
C LEU A 188 9.83 -4.11 13.25
N PHE A 189 8.66 -4.70 13.20
CA PHE A 189 8.11 -5.52 14.29
C PHE A 189 7.69 -6.93 13.86
N GLY A 190 7.77 -7.30 12.59
CA GLY A 190 7.12 -8.50 12.07
C GLY A 190 5.59 -8.42 12.10
N GLN A 191 5.03 -7.21 12.28
CA GLN A 191 3.60 -6.98 12.46
C GLN A 191 3.04 -6.20 11.27
N SER A 192 2.73 -6.94 10.19
CA SER A 192 2.27 -6.34 8.93
C SER A 192 0.94 -5.60 9.06
N GLY A 193 0.93 -4.34 8.59
CA GLY A 193 -0.27 -3.56 8.43
C GLY A 193 -1.24 -4.15 7.40
N ASN A 194 -0.72 -4.76 6.34
CA ASN A 194 -1.48 -5.41 5.27
C ASN A 194 -2.06 -6.77 5.70
N ARG A 195 -1.64 -7.28 6.87
CA ARG A 195 -2.17 -8.49 7.50
C ARG A 195 -2.92 -8.20 8.81
N GLY A 196 -3.32 -6.94 9.03
CA GLY A 196 -4.15 -6.56 10.18
C GLY A 196 -3.42 -6.39 11.50
N ARG A 197 -2.09 -6.36 11.52
CA ARG A 197 -1.25 -6.30 12.75
C ARG A 197 -0.57 -4.96 12.96
N CYS A 198 -1.01 -3.88 12.32
CA CYS A 198 -0.35 -2.58 12.37
C CYS A 198 -0.21 -2.04 13.81
N LEU A 199 1.01 -1.74 14.23
CA LEU A 199 1.34 -1.12 15.52
C LEU A 199 1.40 0.42 15.46
N LYS A 200 0.94 1.01 14.36
CA LYS A 200 0.77 2.46 14.14
C LYS A 200 2.03 3.31 14.40
N PRO A 201 3.19 3.01 13.78
CA PRO A 201 4.39 3.85 13.91
C PRO A 201 4.17 5.28 13.39
N CYS A 202 3.19 5.52 12.52
CA CYS A 202 2.79 6.88 12.12
C CYS A 202 2.25 7.74 13.28
N ARG A 203 2.04 7.17 14.47
CA ARG A 203 1.64 7.89 15.69
C ARG A 203 2.80 8.18 16.63
N TRP A 204 4.05 7.84 16.25
CA TRP A 204 5.21 8.19 17.05
C TRP A 204 5.54 9.68 16.98
N ALA A 205 6.33 10.12 17.94
CA ALA A 205 6.94 11.44 17.90
C ALA A 205 8.17 11.43 16.99
N TYR A 206 8.24 12.41 16.10
CA TYR A 206 9.35 12.62 15.18
C TYR A 206 9.82 14.07 15.21
N GLU A 207 11.11 14.27 14.97
CA GLU A 207 11.69 15.57 14.64
C GLU A 207 11.91 15.62 13.12
N LEU A 208 11.47 16.70 12.46
CA LEU A 208 11.85 16.96 11.08
C LEU A 208 13.25 17.57 11.08
N ILE A 209 14.17 16.95 10.38
CA ILE A 209 15.57 17.38 10.32
C ILE A 209 16.03 17.57 8.87
N ASP A 210 17.07 18.37 8.72
CA ASP A 210 17.91 18.36 7.53
C ASP A 210 18.77 17.09 7.58
N GLU A 211 18.68 16.24 6.57
CA GLU A 211 19.37 14.93 6.57
C GLU A 211 20.90 15.05 6.53
N GLU A 212 21.42 16.12 5.90
CA GLU A 212 22.86 16.30 5.73
C GLU A 212 23.52 16.92 6.97
N THR A 213 22.85 17.90 7.59
CA THR A 213 23.41 18.64 8.72
C THR A 213 22.93 18.12 10.08
N GLY A 214 21.82 17.38 10.12
CA GLY A 214 21.15 16.97 11.35
C GLY A 214 20.42 18.10 12.09
N GLU A 215 20.35 19.31 11.49
CA GLU A 215 19.64 20.46 12.06
C GLU A 215 18.15 20.17 12.18
N ILE A 216 17.58 20.51 13.36
CA ILE A 216 16.13 20.40 13.57
C ILE A 216 15.44 21.56 12.88
N LEU A 217 14.55 21.24 11.94
CA LEU A 217 13.84 22.21 11.10
C LEU A 217 12.45 22.54 11.65
N ASP A 218 12.03 21.92 12.74
CA ASP A 218 10.69 22.10 13.31
C ASP A 218 10.44 23.54 13.77
N ALA A 219 9.33 24.12 13.34
CA ALA A 219 8.79 25.29 13.99
C ALA A 219 8.36 24.92 15.42
N LYS A 220 8.75 25.72 16.41
CA LYS A 220 8.51 25.47 17.85
C LYS A 220 7.03 25.26 18.24
N SER A 221 6.10 25.57 17.36
CA SER A 221 4.64 25.55 17.61
C SER A 221 3.91 24.28 17.16
N GLU A 222 4.54 23.40 16.39
CA GLU A 222 3.81 22.33 15.67
C GLU A 222 3.77 20.97 16.39
N GLY A 223 4.57 20.77 17.43
CA GLY A 223 4.61 19.52 18.18
C GLY A 223 5.26 18.35 17.43
N PRO A 224 5.46 17.19 18.12
CA PRO A 224 6.29 16.10 17.60
C PRO A 224 5.55 15.08 16.72
N TYR A 225 4.22 15.04 16.69
CA TYR A 225 3.46 13.98 16.03
C TYR A 225 3.18 14.29 14.55
N LYS A 226 4.23 14.34 13.73
CA LYS A 226 4.23 14.81 12.33
C LYS A 226 3.33 14.01 11.38
N LEU A 227 3.09 12.74 11.71
CA LEU A 227 2.31 11.81 10.88
C LEU A 227 0.94 11.46 11.50
N ALA A 228 0.54 12.15 12.58
CA ALA A 228 -0.69 11.85 13.32
C ALA A 228 -1.92 12.53 12.72
N LEU A 229 -2.45 11.96 11.64
CA LEU A 229 -3.65 12.45 10.96
C LEU A 229 -4.87 12.41 11.91
N LYS A 230 -5.69 13.46 11.90
CA LYS A 230 -6.96 13.53 12.63
C LYS A 230 -7.99 12.55 12.07
N ASP A 231 -9.06 12.27 12.80
CA ASP A 231 -10.14 11.39 12.35
C ASP A 231 -10.99 12.10 11.28
N MET A 232 -11.38 11.37 10.24
CA MET A 232 -12.27 11.90 9.22
C MET A 232 -13.66 12.17 9.79
N CYS A 233 -14.28 13.29 9.41
CA CYS A 233 -15.67 13.58 9.71
C CYS A 233 -16.32 14.41 8.61
N MET A 234 -17.15 13.79 7.79
CA MET A 234 -17.86 14.41 6.68
C MET A 234 -19.30 14.82 7.03
N TYR A 235 -19.63 14.95 8.33
CA TYR A 235 -21.00 15.25 8.77
C TYR A 235 -21.55 16.55 8.18
N ARG A 236 -20.73 17.57 8.05
CA ARG A 236 -21.10 18.86 7.44
C ARG A 236 -21.12 18.82 5.91
N ASN A 237 -20.62 17.74 5.30
CA ASN A 237 -20.41 17.59 3.87
C ASN A 237 -21.24 16.45 3.25
N ILE A 238 -22.37 16.10 3.86
CA ILE A 238 -23.32 15.11 3.33
C ILE A 238 -23.81 15.47 1.92
N PRO A 239 -24.18 16.75 1.64
CA PRO A 239 -24.56 17.15 0.30
C PRO A 239 -23.48 16.87 -0.75
N GLU A 240 -22.22 17.19 -0.46
CA GLU A 240 -21.09 17.01 -1.35
C GLU A 240 -20.83 15.52 -1.64
N LEU A 241 -20.91 14.66 -0.60
CA LEU A 241 -20.80 13.20 -0.78
C LEU A 241 -21.88 12.65 -1.71
N ILE A 242 -23.13 13.06 -1.53
CA ILE A 242 -24.24 12.61 -2.36
C ILE A 242 -24.11 13.14 -3.80
N GLN A 243 -23.72 14.40 -3.96
CA GLN A 243 -23.52 15.02 -5.28
C GLN A 243 -22.33 14.40 -6.03
N ALA A 244 -21.28 13.98 -5.32
CA ALA A 244 -20.15 13.24 -5.89
C ALA A 244 -20.55 11.82 -6.35
N GLY A 245 -21.80 11.39 -6.11
CA GLY A 245 -22.28 10.09 -6.55
C GLY A 245 -21.75 8.91 -5.71
N VAL A 246 -21.30 9.18 -4.47
CA VAL A 246 -20.98 8.11 -3.52
C VAL A 246 -22.26 7.34 -3.16
N HIS A 247 -22.22 6.00 -3.31
CA HIS A 247 -23.36 5.13 -3.02
C HIS A 247 -23.40 4.67 -1.58
N SER A 248 -22.20 4.33 -1.03
CA SER A 248 -22.08 3.77 0.31
C SER A 248 -21.18 4.64 1.16
N PHE A 249 -21.72 5.14 2.25
CA PHE A 249 -21.10 6.02 3.23
C PHE A 249 -20.56 5.18 4.38
N LYS A 250 -19.26 4.91 4.35
CA LYS A 250 -18.61 4.00 5.28
C LYS A 250 -18.12 4.69 6.55
N ILE A 251 -18.56 4.19 7.70
CA ILE A 251 -18.04 4.56 9.01
C ILE A 251 -16.92 3.58 9.40
N GLU A 252 -15.72 4.08 9.74
CA GLU A 252 -14.68 3.27 10.37
C GLU A 252 -14.90 3.20 11.88
N GLY A 253 -14.74 2.01 12.49
CA GLY A 253 -14.94 1.88 13.92
C GLY A 253 -15.20 0.48 14.46
N ARG A 254 -14.75 -0.58 13.80
CA ARG A 254 -14.95 -1.99 14.26
C ARG A 254 -14.46 -2.24 15.69
N MET A 255 -13.49 -1.46 16.17
CA MET A 255 -12.94 -1.55 17.54
C MET A 255 -13.69 -0.67 18.56
N ARG A 256 -14.79 -0.04 18.16
CA ARG A 256 -15.53 0.90 19.02
C ARG A 256 -16.68 0.20 19.77
N PRO A 257 -16.99 0.65 20.99
CA PRO A 257 -18.13 0.11 21.78
C PRO A 257 -19.48 0.38 21.09
N ALA A 258 -20.48 -0.44 21.40
CA ALA A 258 -21.82 -0.38 20.83
C ALA A 258 -22.46 1.01 20.94
N GLU A 259 -22.34 1.68 22.09
CA GLU A 259 -22.93 3.01 22.30
C GLU A 259 -22.30 4.10 21.42
N PHE A 260 -20.99 3.99 21.15
CA PHE A 260 -20.30 4.87 20.19
C PHE A 260 -20.85 4.67 18.78
N ILE A 261 -21.03 3.41 18.35
CA ILE A 261 -21.59 3.07 17.05
C ILE A 261 -23.03 3.56 16.93
N ARG A 262 -23.88 3.29 17.93
CA ARG A 262 -25.27 3.77 17.98
C ARG A 262 -25.37 5.27 17.76
N ARG A 263 -24.54 6.04 18.47
CA ARG A 263 -24.53 7.50 18.39
C ARG A 263 -24.18 7.99 16.99
N ILE A 264 -23.08 7.50 16.44
CA ILE A 264 -22.62 7.95 15.12
C ILE A 264 -23.63 7.58 14.03
N VAL A 265 -24.07 6.32 13.99
CA VAL A 265 -25.02 5.85 12.97
C VAL A 265 -26.32 6.66 13.01
N ARG A 266 -26.91 6.84 14.22
CA ARG A 266 -28.15 7.63 14.38
C ARG A 266 -27.97 9.07 13.91
N THR A 267 -26.87 9.71 14.27
CA THR A 267 -26.61 11.11 13.92
C THR A 267 -26.44 11.28 12.42
N TYR A 268 -25.67 10.43 11.77
CA TYR A 268 -25.52 10.45 10.31
C TYR A 268 -26.82 10.07 9.58
N ARG A 269 -27.56 9.07 10.05
CA ARG A 269 -28.83 8.66 9.44
C ARG A 269 -29.83 9.84 9.41
N LYS A 270 -29.99 10.53 10.55
CA LYS A 270 -30.86 11.71 10.64
C LYS A 270 -30.44 12.79 9.64
N ALA A 271 -29.17 13.08 9.51
CA ALA A 271 -28.69 14.11 8.59
C ALA A 271 -28.87 13.71 7.12
N ILE A 272 -28.60 12.46 6.77
CA ILE A 272 -28.82 11.93 5.41
C ILE A 272 -30.31 11.98 5.05
N ASP A 273 -31.19 11.50 5.94
CA ASP A 273 -32.64 11.51 5.70
C ASP A 273 -33.18 12.94 5.57
N SER A 274 -32.68 13.88 6.36
CA SER A 274 -33.06 15.29 6.27
C SER A 274 -32.66 15.91 4.92
N TYR A 275 -31.45 15.62 4.42
CA TYR A 275 -31.02 16.07 3.10
C TYR A 275 -31.84 15.45 1.97
N ILE A 276 -32.12 14.15 2.03
CA ILE A 276 -32.91 13.45 1.02
C ILE A 276 -34.35 13.99 0.98
N ALA A 277 -34.93 14.30 2.14
CA ALA A 277 -36.30 14.82 2.23
C ALA A 277 -36.44 16.23 1.63
N ASP A 278 -35.47 17.12 1.88
CA ASP A 278 -35.47 18.48 1.35
C ASP A 278 -34.03 18.96 1.04
N PRO A 279 -33.49 18.63 -0.15
CA PRO A 279 -32.13 19.03 -0.53
C PRO A 279 -31.91 20.54 -0.60
N PHE A 280 -32.95 21.31 -0.94
CA PHE A 280 -32.85 22.77 -1.09
C PHE A 280 -32.97 23.50 0.26
N GLY A 281 -33.79 22.98 1.15
CA GLY A 281 -33.97 23.52 2.51
C GLY A 281 -33.00 22.95 3.53
N TYR A 282 -32.17 21.96 3.18
CA TYR A 282 -31.24 21.32 4.10
C TYR A 282 -30.33 22.33 4.83
N ARG A 283 -30.22 22.17 6.12
CA ARG A 283 -29.23 22.84 6.96
C ARG A 283 -28.58 21.81 7.85
N VAL A 284 -27.27 22.00 8.09
CA VAL A 284 -26.53 21.16 9.04
C VAL A 284 -27.20 21.24 10.42
N ASP A 285 -27.50 20.09 11.01
CA ASP A 285 -27.96 20.01 12.40
C ASP A 285 -26.76 20.24 13.33
N GLU A 286 -26.62 21.48 13.85
CA GLU A 286 -25.51 21.86 14.72
C GLU A 286 -25.53 21.10 16.05
N ALA A 287 -26.69 20.66 16.54
CA ALA A 287 -26.76 19.81 17.73
C ALA A 287 -26.18 18.41 17.47
N GLY A 288 -26.48 17.83 16.32
CA GLY A 288 -25.87 16.58 15.88
C GLY A 288 -24.35 16.70 15.67
N TRP A 289 -23.89 17.82 15.08
CA TRP A 289 -22.46 18.10 14.99
C TRP A 289 -21.80 18.18 16.36
N GLN A 290 -22.39 18.93 17.30
CA GLN A 290 -21.86 19.08 18.66
C GLN A 290 -21.81 17.74 19.40
N GLU A 291 -22.83 16.88 19.23
CA GLU A 291 -22.84 15.52 19.79
C GLU A 291 -21.65 14.69 19.30
N LEU A 292 -21.33 14.72 17.99
CA LEU A 292 -20.17 14.05 17.44
C LEU A 292 -18.86 14.67 17.95
N PHE A 293 -18.78 15.99 17.99
CA PHE A 293 -17.57 16.72 18.38
C PHE A 293 -17.21 16.49 19.85
N ASP A 294 -18.18 16.51 20.77
CA ASP A 294 -17.96 16.31 22.20
C ASP A 294 -17.52 14.88 22.53
N ASN A 295 -17.97 13.91 21.74
CA ASN A 295 -17.68 12.49 21.93
C ASN A 295 -16.59 11.95 21.00
N ARG A 296 -15.86 12.83 20.29
CA ARG A 296 -14.80 12.40 19.37
C ARG A 296 -13.61 11.78 20.10
N ALA A 297 -13.02 10.76 19.47
CA ALA A 297 -11.79 10.18 19.96
C ALA A 297 -10.57 11.05 19.63
N ARG A 298 -10.48 11.52 18.38
CA ARG A 298 -9.50 12.49 17.90
C ARG A 298 -10.22 13.71 17.33
N ASP A 299 -9.51 14.79 17.13
CA ASP A 299 -10.02 15.95 16.41
C ASP A 299 -10.41 15.58 14.98
N PHE A 300 -11.29 16.35 14.37
CA PHE A 300 -11.85 16.07 13.07
C PHE A 300 -11.14 16.79 11.94
N THR A 301 -11.15 16.14 10.78
CA THR A 301 -10.70 16.67 9.50
C THR A 301 -11.60 16.15 8.37
N THR A 302 -11.60 16.82 7.23
CA THR A 302 -12.15 16.31 5.97
C THR A 302 -11.06 15.71 5.08
N THR A 303 -9.81 15.87 5.47
CA THR A 303 -8.61 15.40 4.73
C THR A 303 -8.73 15.59 3.21
N PHE A 304 -8.34 14.61 2.44
CA PHE A 304 -8.31 14.65 0.97
C PHE A 304 -9.68 14.87 0.31
N ALA A 305 -10.79 14.58 0.98
CA ALA A 305 -12.13 14.63 0.37
C ALA A 305 -12.44 15.96 -0.33
N LEU A 306 -12.02 17.08 0.28
CA LEU A 306 -12.27 18.43 -0.23
C LEU A 306 -11.04 19.11 -0.84
N GLY A 307 -9.88 18.48 -0.79
CA GLY A 307 -8.63 19.03 -1.30
C GLY A 307 -7.40 18.43 -0.65
N PRO A 308 -6.20 18.94 -0.93
CA PRO A 308 -4.97 18.44 -0.37
C PRO A 308 -4.92 18.60 1.16
N THR A 309 -4.29 17.66 1.83
CA THR A 309 -4.05 17.68 3.27
C THR A 309 -3.14 18.86 3.65
N THR A 310 -3.46 19.51 4.75
CA THR A 310 -2.73 20.67 5.28
C THR A 310 -2.29 20.43 6.73
N ALA A 311 -1.50 21.32 7.30
CA ALA A 311 -1.10 21.27 8.71
C ALA A 311 -2.29 21.21 9.67
N ARG A 312 -3.46 21.74 9.28
CA ARG A 312 -4.69 21.70 10.10
C ARG A 312 -5.26 20.30 10.29
N ASP A 313 -4.89 19.38 9.40
CA ASP A 313 -5.37 17.99 9.39
C ASP A 313 -4.56 17.07 10.30
N ILE A 314 -3.41 17.56 10.81
CA ILE A 314 -2.49 16.83 11.68
C ILE A 314 -2.71 17.18 13.14
N GLY A 315 -2.70 16.17 14.02
CA GLY A 315 -2.75 16.33 15.47
C GLY A 315 -1.35 16.42 16.08
N PHE A 316 -0.61 17.47 15.75
CA PHE A 316 0.82 17.61 16.12
C PHE A 316 1.11 17.52 17.62
N ASP A 317 0.21 17.95 18.49
CA ASP A 317 0.37 17.93 19.94
C ASP A 317 0.11 16.54 20.58
N GLY A 318 -0.55 15.64 19.85
CA GLY A 318 -0.96 14.34 20.35
C GLY A 318 -2.00 14.36 21.48
N ALA A 319 -2.59 15.51 21.78
CA ALA A 319 -3.46 15.72 22.94
C ALA A 319 -4.71 14.81 22.95
N ARG A 320 -5.15 14.39 21.76
CA ARG A 320 -6.30 13.49 21.58
C ARG A 320 -5.93 12.14 21.00
N GLU A 321 -4.70 11.68 21.15
CA GLU A 321 -4.37 10.31 20.78
C GLU A 321 -4.80 9.34 21.89
N PRO A 322 -5.86 8.58 21.71
CA PRO A 322 -6.45 7.79 22.80
C PRO A 322 -5.59 6.60 23.20
N ARG A 323 -4.69 6.13 22.32
CA ARG A 323 -3.83 4.98 22.55
C ARG A 323 -2.66 4.97 21.58
N PHE A 324 -1.47 4.77 22.12
CA PHE A 324 -0.28 4.37 21.37
C PHE A 324 -0.16 2.85 21.37
N PHE A 325 0.16 2.27 20.22
CA PHE A 325 0.27 0.81 20.04
C PHE A 325 1.70 0.32 20.13
N SER A 326 2.66 1.22 19.91
CA SER A 326 4.09 0.93 19.99
C SER A 326 4.89 2.20 20.28
N GLU A 327 6.15 2.01 20.64
CA GLU A 327 7.16 3.05 20.76
C GLU A 327 8.27 2.84 19.73
N ALA A 328 9.00 3.92 19.39
CA ALA A 328 10.10 3.86 18.46
C ALA A 328 11.19 2.90 18.95
N VAL A 329 11.69 2.08 18.05
CA VAL A 329 12.71 1.07 18.30
C VAL A 329 13.87 1.24 17.34
N LYS A 330 15.07 0.90 17.77
CA LYS A 330 16.23 0.81 16.88
C LYS A 330 16.03 -0.35 15.92
N GLU A 331 16.19 -0.09 14.64
CA GLU A 331 16.27 -1.15 13.66
C GLU A 331 17.60 -1.90 13.87
N PRO A 332 17.58 -3.22 14.16
CA PRO A 332 18.82 -3.97 14.35
C PRO A 332 19.62 -4.07 13.05
N GLY A 333 20.93 -4.24 13.16
CA GLY A 333 21.80 -4.59 12.04
C GLY A 333 21.63 -6.05 11.62
N PHE A 334 22.71 -6.67 11.14
CA PHE A 334 22.70 -8.10 10.86
C PHE A 334 22.40 -8.90 12.14
N GLN A 335 21.33 -9.69 12.08
CA GLN A 335 20.98 -10.70 13.08
C GLN A 335 21.09 -12.05 12.43
N ASP A 336 22.18 -12.74 12.71
CA ASP A 336 22.67 -13.85 11.93
C ASP A 336 21.90 -15.17 12.07
N ASP A 337 21.12 -15.34 13.14
CA ASP A 337 20.76 -16.68 13.58
C ASP A 337 19.64 -17.32 12.75
N ILE A 338 18.66 -16.54 12.29
CA ILE A 338 17.49 -17.08 11.58
C ILE A 338 17.85 -17.54 10.17
N LEU A 339 18.40 -16.65 9.33
CA LEU A 339 18.71 -16.97 7.94
C LEU A 339 19.82 -18.05 7.79
N LYS A 340 20.74 -18.13 8.74
CA LYS A 340 21.80 -19.17 8.71
C LYS A 340 21.24 -20.58 8.89
N GLU A 341 20.22 -20.73 9.71
CA GLU A 341 19.59 -22.03 10.00
C GLU A 341 18.68 -22.51 8.85
N GLU A 342 18.20 -21.60 8.01
CA GLU A 342 17.26 -21.93 6.94
C GLU A 342 17.90 -22.74 5.81
N SER A 343 17.11 -23.64 5.21
CA SER A 343 17.49 -24.32 3.97
C SER A 343 17.29 -23.38 2.77
N PRO A 344 18.19 -23.41 1.77
CA PRO A 344 18.03 -22.59 0.57
C PRO A 344 16.69 -22.79 -0.13
N ILE A 345 16.21 -21.74 -0.79
CA ILE A 345 15.07 -21.83 -1.72
C ILE A 345 15.49 -22.77 -2.85
N ALA A 346 14.72 -23.85 -3.05
CA ALA A 346 14.95 -24.83 -4.09
C ALA A 346 13.91 -24.69 -5.19
N ARG A 347 14.36 -24.37 -6.41
CA ARG A 347 13.50 -24.43 -7.60
C ARG A 347 14.24 -25.24 -8.65
N GLU A 348 13.66 -26.39 -9.03
CA GLU A 348 14.16 -27.17 -10.17
C GLU A 348 14.05 -26.30 -11.42
N ASN A 349 15.14 -26.22 -12.19
CA ASN A 349 15.23 -25.42 -13.42
C ASN A 349 15.11 -23.90 -13.18
N ALA A 350 15.64 -23.35 -12.06
CA ALA A 350 15.74 -21.91 -11.89
C ALA A 350 16.38 -21.28 -13.15
N PRO A 351 15.72 -20.31 -13.78
CA PRO A 351 16.26 -19.64 -14.95
C PRO A 351 17.58 -18.95 -14.61
N HIS A 352 18.31 -18.49 -15.64
CA HIS A 352 19.51 -17.68 -15.44
C HIS A 352 19.27 -16.58 -14.38
N ARG A 353 20.14 -16.52 -13.35
CA ARG A 353 20.03 -15.59 -12.22
C ARG A 353 20.20 -14.15 -12.69
N ARG A 354 19.08 -13.52 -12.96
CA ARG A 354 19.04 -12.14 -13.45
C ARG A 354 19.39 -11.18 -12.31
N LEU A 355 20.32 -10.27 -12.57
CA LEU A 355 20.59 -9.11 -11.69
C LEU A 355 19.91 -7.88 -12.27
N SER A 356 18.90 -7.37 -11.55
CA SER A 356 18.15 -6.16 -11.92
C SER A 356 18.54 -5.01 -11.02
N VAL A 357 18.75 -3.82 -11.57
CA VAL A 357 19.14 -2.62 -10.82
C VAL A 357 18.19 -1.47 -11.13
N ARG A 358 17.44 -0.99 -10.13
CA ARG A 358 16.63 0.22 -10.23
C ARG A 358 17.50 1.44 -9.95
N VAL A 359 17.46 2.42 -10.84
CA VAL A 359 18.34 3.60 -10.79
C VAL A 359 17.58 4.90 -10.97
N GLY A 360 18.04 5.96 -10.32
CA GLY A 360 17.39 7.27 -10.34
C GLY A 360 17.82 8.17 -11.51
N ASN A 361 18.97 7.92 -12.14
CA ASN A 361 19.51 8.78 -13.17
C ASN A 361 20.35 8.03 -14.24
N MET A 362 20.72 8.74 -15.28
CA MET A 362 21.45 8.20 -16.43
C MET A 362 22.84 7.66 -16.06
N GLU A 363 23.55 8.34 -15.19
CA GLU A 363 24.89 7.96 -14.75
C GLU A 363 24.85 6.65 -13.96
N GLY A 364 23.86 6.51 -13.07
CA GLY A 364 23.61 5.26 -12.34
C GLY A 364 23.25 4.10 -13.29
N ALA A 365 22.42 4.35 -14.33
CA ALA A 365 22.05 3.35 -15.30
C ALA A 365 23.29 2.85 -16.09
N ARG A 366 24.14 3.75 -16.54
CA ARG A 366 25.43 3.39 -17.21
C ARG A 366 26.34 2.62 -16.27
N ALA A 367 26.43 3.04 -15.00
CA ALA A 367 27.26 2.37 -14.00
C ALA A 367 26.77 0.93 -13.75
N ALA A 368 25.47 0.72 -13.61
CA ALA A 368 24.88 -0.62 -13.45
C ALA A 368 25.18 -1.52 -14.66
N ILE A 369 24.91 -1.05 -15.88
CA ILE A 369 25.16 -1.80 -17.12
C ILE A 369 26.64 -2.18 -17.26
N ALA A 370 27.54 -1.23 -17.05
CA ALA A 370 29.00 -1.45 -17.17
C ALA A 370 29.55 -2.42 -16.13
N ASN A 371 28.82 -2.67 -15.03
CA ASN A 371 29.24 -3.57 -13.94
C ASN A 371 28.42 -4.87 -13.86
N GLY A 372 27.70 -5.23 -14.94
CA GLY A 372 27.12 -6.56 -15.13
C GLY A 372 25.66 -6.70 -14.68
N ALA A 373 24.89 -5.60 -14.65
CA ALA A 373 23.44 -5.71 -14.56
C ALA A 373 22.87 -6.34 -15.82
N ASP A 374 22.03 -7.39 -15.67
CA ASP A 374 21.28 -7.99 -16.78
C ASP A 374 20.10 -7.11 -17.19
N ALA A 375 19.56 -6.34 -16.24
CA ALA A 375 18.51 -5.39 -16.50
C ALA A 375 18.66 -4.12 -15.64
N VAL A 376 18.26 -2.99 -16.21
CA VAL A 376 18.10 -1.74 -15.47
C VAL A 376 16.65 -1.31 -15.52
N TYR A 377 16.16 -0.82 -14.36
CA TYR A 377 14.84 -0.25 -14.19
C TYR A 377 14.94 1.27 -14.11
N VAL A 378 14.24 1.96 -15.01
CA VAL A 378 14.27 3.42 -15.13
C VAL A 378 12.85 3.99 -15.14
N GLY A 379 12.65 5.24 -14.78
CA GLY A 379 11.31 5.84 -14.70
C GLY A 379 10.63 5.61 -13.35
N GLY A 380 9.32 5.71 -13.32
CA GLY A 380 8.54 5.71 -12.08
C GLY A 380 8.63 7.04 -11.35
N GLU A 381 8.85 7.00 -10.03
CA GLU A 381 9.08 8.18 -9.22
C GLU A 381 10.46 8.79 -9.51
N ALA A 382 10.49 10.12 -9.65
CA ALA A 382 11.71 10.90 -9.71
C ALA A 382 11.80 11.79 -8.47
N PHE A 383 12.77 11.52 -7.62
CA PHE A 383 12.93 12.20 -6.34
C PHE A 383 13.74 13.49 -6.51
N ARG A 384 13.20 14.61 -6.04
CA ARG A 384 13.87 15.91 -6.08
C ARG A 384 15.24 15.84 -5.37
N PRO A 385 16.25 16.54 -5.88
CA PRO A 385 16.26 17.47 -7.02
C PRO A 385 16.35 16.79 -8.40
N GLN A 386 16.37 15.46 -8.50
CA GLN A 386 16.38 14.75 -9.78
C GLN A 386 15.08 15.05 -10.55
N ARG A 387 15.23 15.18 -11.87
CA ARG A 387 14.08 15.33 -12.75
C ARG A 387 13.57 13.97 -13.24
N PRO A 388 12.29 13.88 -13.63
CA PRO A 388 11.77 12.71 -14.30
C PRO A 388 12.57 12.33 -15.56
N TRP A 389 12.64 11.04 -15.84
CA TRP A 389 13.25 10.51 -17.04
C TRP A 389 12.53 11.03 -18.29
N ARG A 390 13.27 11.62 -19.21
CA ARG A 390 12.74 12.02 -20.51
C ARG A 390 12.84 10.85 -21.49
N LEU A 391 11.98 10.83 -22.50
CA LEU A 391 12.01 9.80 -23.54
C LEU A 391 13.39 9.70 -24.21
N ALA A 392 14.05 10.83 -24.50
CA ALA A 392 15.39 10.84 -25.07
C ALA A 392 16.46 10.20 -24.15
N ASP A 393 16.32 10.33 -22.83
CA ASP A 393 17.20 9.69 -21.86
C ASP A 393 16.98 8.17 -21.87
N ILE A 394 15.71 7.73 -21.97
CA ILE A 394 15.35 6.31 -22.07
C ILE A 394 15.85 5.70 -23.38
N GLU A 395 15.68 6.37 -24.51
CA GLU A 395 16.23 5.94 -25.81
C GLU A 395 17.76 5.76 -25.76
N ALA A 396 18.46 6.73 -25.18
CA ALA A 396 19.91 6.68 -25.05
C ALA A 396 20.38 5.51 -24.17
N ILE A 397 19.66 5.19 -23.09
CA ILE A 397 20.05 4.08 -22.22
C ILE A 397 19.67 2.71 -22.84
N ILE A 398 18.58 2.62 -23.62
CA ILE A 398 18.24 1.43 -24.39
C ILE A 398 19.39 1.07 -25.34
N GLU A 399 19.94 2.05 -26.06
CA GLU A 399 21.06 1.81 -26.97
C GLU A 399 22.32 1.37 -26.21
N THR A 400 22.62 2.01 -25.07
CA THR A 400 23.74 1.60 -24.21
C THR A 400 23.58 0.16 -23.70
N ALA A 401 22.40 -0.19 -23.23
CA ALA A 401 22.09 -1.52 -22.72
C ALA A 401 22.19 -2.60 -23.84
N ARG A 402 21.67 -2.30 -25.03
CA ARG A 402 21.73 -3.19 -26.19
C ARG A 402 23.16 -3.55 -26.56
N GLN A 403 24.07 -2.57 -26.52
CA GLN A 403 25.51 -2.79 -26.81
C GLN A 403 26.18 -3.69 -25.76
N ALA A 404 25.72 -3.63 -24.52
CA ALA A 404 26.24 -4.43 -23.41
C ALA A 404 25.51 -5.78 -23.21
N GLY A 405 24.45 -6.07 -23.99
CA GLY A 405 23.62 -7.26 -23.81
C GLY A 405 22.66 -7.19 -22.63
N ALA A 406 22.48 -6.00 -22.03
CA ALA A 406 21.53 -5.76 -20.95
C ALA A 406 20.15 -5.31 -21.48
N LYS A 407 19.14 -5.32 -20.60
CA LYS A 407 17.76 -4.94 -20.91
C LYS A 407 17.35 -3.68 -20.14
N VAL A 408 16.50 -2.85 -20.73
CA VAL A 408 15.89 -1.69 -20.08
C VAL A 408 14.40 -1.94 -19.91
N PHE A 409 13.91 -1.87 -18.67
CA PHE A 409 12.49 -1.84 -18.36
C PHE A 409 12.12 -0.47 -17.81
N VAL A 410 10.93 -0.01 -18.18
CA VAL A 410 10.46 1.31 -17.75
C VAL A 410 9.37 1.15 -16.70
N ASN A 411 9.61 1.73 -15.51
CA ASN A 411 8.68 1.67 -14.38
C ASN A 411 7.54 2.67 -14.55
N THR A 412 6.37 2.30 -14.06
CA THR A 412 5.30 3.26 -13.73
C THR A 412 5.41 3.71 -12.27
N PRO A 413 4.84 4.86 -11.89
CA PRO A 413 4.70 5.22 -10.48
C PRO A 413 3.95 4.15 -9.69
N ARG A 414 4.24 4.01 -8.40
CA ARG A 414 3.58 3.03 -7.52
C ARG A 414 2.09 3.26 -7.42
N THR A 415 1.69 4.52 -7.31
CA THR A 415 0.30 4.93 -7.35
C THR A 415 0.06 5.79 -8.57
N THR A 416 -1.05 5.53 -9.26
CA THR A 416 -1.51 6.31 -10.40
C THR A 416 -2.87 6.90 -10.06
N MET A 417 -2.89 8.16 -9.68
CA MET A 417 -4.13 8.87 -9.44
C MET A 417 -4.85 9.15 -10.77
N ARG A 418 -6.16 9.34 -10.71
CA ARG A 418 -6.94 9.66 -11.90
C ARG A 418 -6.40 10.86 -12.69
N ARG A 419 -5.97 11.91 -11.97
CA ARG A 419 -5.38 13.13 -12.57
C ARG A 419 -4.08 12.87 -13.34
N GLU A 420 -3.42 11.75 -13.12
CA GLU A 420 -2.13 11.37 -13.73
C GLU A 420 -2.31 10.41 -14.91
N CYS A 421 -3.49 9.82 -15.10
CA CYS A 421 -3.74 8.80 -16.13
C CYS A 421 -3.45 9.33 -17.55
N GLY A 422 -3.85 10.57 -17.87
CA GLY A 422 -3.64 11.13 -19.21
C GLY A 422 -2.16 11.31 -19.57
N GLU A 423 -1.30 11.63 -18.60
CA GLU A 423 0.15 11.68 -18.79
C GLU A 423 0.72 10.27 -18.98
N LEU A 424 0.28 9.30 -18.18
CA LEU A 424 0.71 7.91 -18.29
C LEU A 424 0.27 7.27 -19.62
N GLU A 425 -0.92 7.59 -20.13
CA GLU A 425 -1.38 7.15 -21.46
C GLU A 425 -0.46 7.64 -22.58
N GLN A 426 -0.11 8.93 -22.56
CA GLN A 426 0.83 9.51 -23.53
C GLN A 426 2.22 8.87 -23.40
N PHE A 427 2.63 8.57 -22.19
CA PHE A 427 3.90 7.92 -21.93
C PHE A 427 3.94 6.51 -22.50
N PHE A 428 2.91 5.68 -22.28
CA PHE A 428 2.83 4.34 -22.88
C PHE A 428 2.83 4.37 -24.41
N ALA A 429 2.10 5.30 -25.01
CA ALA A 429 2.11 5.48 -26.47
C ALA A 429 3.51 5.86 -27.00
N ALA A 430 4.30 6.59 -26.22
CA ALA A 430 5.67 6.91 -26.57
C ALA A 430 6.61 5.70 -26.37
N LEU A 431 6.44 4.92 -25.31
CA LEU A 431 7.23 3.69 -25.06
C LEU A 431 7.03 2.66 -26.17
N GLU A 432 5.82 2.53 -26.72
CA GLU A 432 5.55 1.64 -27.87
C GLU A 432 6.41 2.02 -29.09
N ARG A 433 6.82 3.28 -29.24
CA ARG A 433 7.69 3.73 -30.34
C ARG A 433 9.16 3.47 -30.11
N ILE A 434 9.64 3.64 -28.86
CA ILE A 434 11.07 3.53 -28.52
C ILE A 434 11.48 2.09 -28.14
N GLN A 435 10.50 1.21 -27.94
CA GLN A 435 10.70 -0.25 -27.75
C GLN A 435 11.72 -0.62 -26.67
N PRO A 436 11.51 -0.24 -25.38
CA PRO A 436 12.27 -0.84 -24.29
C PRO A 436 12.03 -2.34 -24.22
N ALA A 437 12.79 -3.07 -23.42
CA ALA A 437 12.61 -4.52 -23.24
C ALA A 437 11.25 -4.88 -22.60
N GLY A 438 10.62 -3.92 -21.94
CA GLY A 438 9.28 -4.04 -21.35
C GLY A 438 8.98 -2.90 -20.39
N VAL A 439 7.84 -3.04 -19.71
CA VAL A 439 7.38 -2.12 -18.68
C VAL A 439 7.21 -2.84 -17.34
N LEU A 440 7.51 -2.14 -16.25
CA LEU A 440 7.29 -2.60 -14.89
C LEU A 440 6.11 -1.80 -14.32
N VAL A 441 4.95 -2.44 -14.22
CA VAL A 441 3.71 -1.79 -13.75
C VAL A 441 3.55 -1.98 -12.25
N SER A 442 2.97 -0.98 -11.58
CA SER A 442 2.92 -0.94 -10.12
C SER A 442 1.51 -1.07 -9.54
N ASN A 443 0.46 -1.00 -10.37
CA ASN A 443 -0.94 -1.12 -9.94
C ASN A 443 -1.83 -1.60 -11.09
N LEU A 444 -3.08 -1.99 -10.76
CA LEU A 444 -4.03 -2.49 -11.77
C LEU A 444 -4.37 -1.47 -12.86
N GLY A 445 -4.36 -0.17 -12.54
CA GLY A 445 -4.59 0.89 -13.51
C GLY A 445 -3.47 0.97 -14.54
N SER A 446 -2.22 1.01 -14.10
CA SER A 446 -1.05 0.99 -14.99
C SER A 446 -0.95 -0.31 -15.78
N LEU A 447 -1.33 -1.46 -15.19
CA LEU A 447 -1.45 -2.74 -15.91
C LEU A 447 -2.46 -2.64 -17.05
N ARG A 448 -3.68 -2.17 -16.77
CA ARG A 448 -4.73 -2.04 -17.80
C ARG A 448 -4.31 -1.10 -18.93
N LEU A 449 -3.70 0.04 -18.59
CA LEU A 449 -3.21 1.00 -19.57
C LEU A 449 -2.09 0.39 -20.43
N ALA A 450 -1.14 -0.31 -19.82
CA ALA A 450 -0.07 -1.00 -20.55
C ALA A 450 -0.65 -2.02 -21.54
N GLN A 451 -1.57 -2.88 -21.11
CA GLN A 451 -2.23 -3.89 -21.96
C GLN A 451 -3.03 -3.29 -23.12
N THR A 452 -3.56 -2.08 -22.94
CA THR A 452 -4.42 -1.43 -23.95
C THR A 452 -3.61 -0.63 -24.96
N LEU A 453 -2.50 -0.01 -24.51
CA LEU A 453 -1.77 1.00 -25.27
C LEU A 453 -0.43 0.51 -25.83
N THR A 454 0.08 -0.63 -25.36
CA THR A 454 1.34 -1.19 -25.82
C THR A 454 1.26 -2.71 -26.08
N LYS A 455 2.25 -3.23 -26.80
CA LYS A 455 2.51 -4.67 -26.94
C LYS A 455 3.80 -5.09 -26.21
N LEU A 456 4.36 -4.19 -25.42
CA LEU A 456 5.59 -4.45 -24.68
C LEU A 456 5.37 -5.52 -23.61
N PRO A 457 6.37 -6.37 -23.32
CA PRO A 457 6.33 -7.27 -22.18
C PRO A 457 6.08 -6.53 -20.87
N VAL A 458 5.20 -7.07 -20.02
CA VAL A 458 4.82 -6.46 -18.75
C VAL A 458 5.33 -7.31 -17.59
N GLN A 459 5.83 -6.64 -16.54
CA GLN A 459 6.22 -7.24 -15.26
C GLN A 459 5.53 -6.49 -14.12
N ALA A 460 5.30 -7.17 -12.99
CA ALA A 460 4.69 -6.57 -11.81
C ALA A 460 5.76 -6.06 -10.83
N ASP A 461 5.60 -4.83 -10.36
CA ASP A 461 6.44 -4.22 -9.31
C ASP A 461 5.91 -4.58 -7.90
N LEU A 462 6.67 -4.21 -6.88
CA LEU A 462 6.48 -4.48 -5.45
C LEU A 462 5.08 -4.14 -4.92
N SER A 463 4.46 -3.10 -5.46
CA SER A 463 3.16 -2.58 -5.01
C SER A 463 1.98 -3.52 -5.27
N PHE A 464 2.15 -4.58 -6.07
CA PHE A 464 1.16 -5.64 -6.20
C PHE A 464 1.07 -6.54 -4.97
N ASN A 465 2.02 -6.44 -4.03
CA ASN A 465 2.04 -7.20 -2.80
C ASN A 465 1.84 -8.71 -3.01
N ILE A 466 2.62 -9.31 -3.93
CA ILE A 466 2.55 -10.75 -4.21
C ILE A 466 2.98 -11.52 -2.96
N PHE A 467 2.03 -12.22 -2.34
CA PHE A 467 2.22 -12.89 -1.05
C PHE A 467 2.06 -14.42 -1.14
N ASN A 468 1.42 -14.92 -2.21
CA ASN A 468 1.16 -16.34 -2.45
C ASN A 468 1.12 -16.65 -3.96
N HIS A 469 1.17 -17.95 -4.31
CA HIS A 469 1.20 -18.39 -5.70
C HIS A 469 -0.11 -18.09 -6.47
N LEU A 470 -1.26 -18.00 -5.81
CA LEU A 470 -2.51 -17.65 -6.50
C LEU A 470 -2.55 -16.17 -6.89
N ALA A 471 -1.98 -15.28 -6.06
CA ALA A 471 -1.79 -13.89 -6.46
C ALA A 471 -0.78 -13.77 -7.63
N ALA A 472 0.27 -14.58 -7.63
CA ALA A 472 1.20 -14.67 -8.77
C ALA A 472 0.50 -15.20 -10.03
N LYS A 473 -0.33 -16.24 -9.91
CA LYS A 473 -1.14 -16.82 -11.00
C LYS A 473 -2.10 -15.79 -11.60
N PHE A 474 -2.77 -14.97 -10.75
CA PHE A 474 -3.61 -13.88 -11.23
C PHE A 474 -2.83 -12.96 -12.17
N LEU A 475 -1.59 -12.60 -11.83
CA LEU A 475 -0.75 -11.74 -12.67
C LEU A 475 -0.30 -12.45 -13.94
N GLU A 476 0.09 -13.72 -13.87
CA GLU A 476 0.46 -14.54 -15.02
C GLU A 476 -0.70 -14.67 -16.03
N GLU A 477 -1.91 -14.97 -15.56
CA GLU A 477 -3.12 -15.04 -16.40
C GLU A 477 -3.48 -13.67 -17.02
N ASN A 478 -3.00 -12.59 -16.41
CA ASN A 478 -3.06 -11.24 -16.98
C ASN A 478 -1.85 -10.90 -17.88
N GLY A 479 -1.05 -11.89 -18.28
CA GLY A 479 0.01 -11.76 -19.28
C GLY A 479 1.31 -11.15 -18.74
N LEU A 480 1.52 -11.11 -17.43
CA LEU A 480 2.77 -10.65 -16.86
C LEU A 480 3.80 -11.78 -16.90
N SER A 481 5.04 -11.43 -17.19
CA SER A 481 6.15 -12.39 -17.39
C SER A 481 7.03 -12.60 -16.15
N MET A 482 6.86 -11.78 -15.12
CA MET A 482 7.58 -11.80 -13.84
C MET A 482 6.85 -10.95 -12.82
N GLY A 483 6.98 -11.28 -11.54
CA GLY A 483 6.44 -10.48 -10.44
C GLY A 483 7.44 -10.27 -9.31
N ALA A 484 7.47 -9.06 -8.75
CA ALA A 484 8.23 -8.76 -7.55
C ALA A 484 7.46 -9.17 -6.29
N SER A 485 8.10 -9.95 -5.40
CA SER A 485 7.51 -10.39 -4.14
C SER A 485 7.24 -9.22 -3.18
N SER A 486 6.26 -9.36 -2.30
CA SER A 486 6.05 -8.39 -1.23
C SER A 486 7.29 -8.28 -0.33
N LEU A 487 7.59 -7.06 0.11
CA LEU A 487 8.67 -6.78 1.07
C LEU A 487 8.32 -7.16 2.53
N GLU A 488 7.12 -7.68 2.78
CA GLU A 488 6.66 -8.11 4.11
C GLU A 488 6.69 -9.64 4.29
N LEU A 489 7.16 -10.40 3.30
CA LEU A 489 7.33 -11.85 3.41
C LEU A 489 8.51 -12.21 4.31
N SER A 490 8.30 -13.09 5.30
CA SER A 490 9.39 -13.79 5.98
C SER A 490 10.16 -14.66 4.98
N PHE A 491 11.32 -15.18 5.40
CA PHE A 491 12.08 -16.07 4.51
C PHE A 491 11.30 -17.34 4.16
N GLU A 492 10.63 -17.94 5.13
CA GLU A 492 9.82 -19.13 4.93
C GLU A 492 8.66 -18.87 3.95
N GLN A 493 7.97 -17.73 4.11
CA GLN A 493 6.88 -17.33 3.21
C GLN A 493 7.38 -17.05 1.79
N LEU A 494 8.51 -16.35 1.64
CA LEU A 494 9.13 -16.14 0.33
C LEU A 494 9.52 -17.47 -0.31
N LYS A 495 10.09 -18.38 0.47
CA LYS A 495 10.46 -19.73 0.01
C LYS A 495 9.24 -20.48 -0.51
N SER A 496 8.16 -20.55 0.28
CA SER A 496 6.90 -21.18 -0.10
C SER A 496 6.32 -20.58 -1.38
N LEU A 497 6.31 -19.25 -1.50
CA LEU A 497 5.86 -18.55 -2.71
C LEU A 497 6.70 -18.94 -3.95
N VAL A 498 8.04 -18.90 -3.84
CA VAL A 498 8.93 -19.16 -4.99
C VAL A 498 8.84 -20.62 -5.43
N GLU A 499 8.73 -21.55 -4.48
CA GLU A 499 8.65 -22.99 -4.76
C GLU A 499 7.28 -23.39 -5.34
N SER A 500 6.20 -22.64 -5.03
CA SER A 500 4.83 -22.93 -5.50
C SER A 500 4.40 -22.15 -6.75
N SER A 501 5.10 -21.05 -7.10
CA SER A 501 4.70 -20.16 -8.19
C SER A 501 5.21 -20.61 -9.55
N GLU A 502 4.34 -20.63 -10.57
CA GLU A 502 4.75 -20.75 -11.98
C GLU A 502 5.35 -19.44 -12.48
N LEU A 503 4.76 -18.30 -12.12
CA LEU A 503 5.30 -16.97 -12.45
C LEU A 503 6.70 -16.82 -11.86
N PRO A 504 7.72 -16.43 -12.66
CA PRO A 504 9.05 -16.11 -12.14
C PRO A 504 8.99 -14.99 -11.09
N ILE A 505 9.63 -15.21 -9.92
CA ILE A 505 9.61 -14.26 -8.81
C ILE A 505 10.95 -13.51 -8.71
N GLU A 506 10.85 -12.19 -8.64
CA GLU A 506 11.94 -11.26 -8.31
C GLU A 506 11.83 -10.86 -6.82
N THR A 507 12.97 -10.65 -6.16
CA THR A 507 13.01 -10.14 -4.78
C THR A 507 14.08 -9.06 -4.64
N VAL A 508 13.83 -8.02 -3.84
CA VAL A 508 14.83 -7.03 -3.47
C VAL A 508 15.83 -7.67 -2.53
N VAL A 509 17.10 -7.61 -2.90
CA VAL A 509 18.22 -8.20 -2.13
C VAL A 509 19.20 -7.15 -1.60
N HIS A 510 19.12 -5.91 -2.10
CA HIS A 510 19.95 -4.81 -1.64
C HIS A 510 19.31 -3.46 -1.91
N GLY A 511 19.57 -2.50 -1.04
CA GLY A 511 19.35 -1.09 -1.26
C GLY A 511 18.29 -0.47 -0.36
N SER A 512 17.97 0.77 -0.68
CA SER A 512 16.99 1.57 0.05
C SER A 512 15.58 1.18 -0.36
N TYR A 513 14.69 1.01 0.61
CA TYR A 513 13.30 0.71 0.32
C TYR A 513 12.34 1.53 1.17
N GLU A 514 11.22 1.88 0.56
CA GLU A 514 10.26 2.77 1.18
C GLU A 514 9.41 2.03 2.20
N SER A 515 9.17 2.68 3.33
CA SER A 515 8.32 2.20 4.41
C SER A 515 6.87 2.65 4.28
N MET A 516 6.67 3.86 3.73
CA MET A 516 5.36 4.51 3.51
C MET A 516 5.41 5.43 2.30
N ILE A 517 4.27 5.56 1.62
CA ILE A 517 4.02 6.60 0.61
C ILE A 517 2.90 7.48 1.14
N LEU A 518 3.11 8.79 1.12
CA LEU A 518 2.22 9.78 1.72
C LEU A 518 1.80 10.79 0.65
N ASP A 519 0.50 10.87 0.34
CA ASP A 519 -0.02 11.84 -0.65
C ASP A 519 -0.16 13.24 -0.05
N HIS A 520 0.93 13.75 0.54
CA HIS A 520 1.07 15.12 1.07
C HIS A 520 2.54 15.48 1.25
N ASN A 521 2.80 16.77 1.38
CA ASN A 521 4.15 17.32 1.53
C ASN A 521 4.45 17.63 3.01
N LEU A 522 5.21 16.77 3.70
CA LEU A 522 5.59 16.95 5.10
C LEU A 522 6.36 18.24 5.37
N PRO A 523 7.38 18.63 4.57
CA PRO A 523 8.05 19.92 4.75
C PRO A 523 7.09 21.11 4.64
N GLU A 524 6.17 21.10 3.67
CA GLU A 524 5.16 22.16 3.53
C GLU A 524 4.26 22.28 4.76
N MET A 525 3.88 21.16 5.36
CA MET A 525 3.02 21.13 6.54
C MET A 525 3.77 21.47 7.82
N SER A 526 5.07 21.21 7.89
CA SER A 526 5.87 21.32 9.12
C SER A 526 6.73 22.58 9.19
N LEU A 527 7.10 23.17 8.03
CA LEU A 527 7.98 24.34 7.97
C LEU A 527 7.15 25.63 7.84
N GLY A 528 7.29 26.52 8.78
CA GLY A 528 6.74 27.86 8.67
C GLY A 528 7.36 28.62 7.48
N GLY A 529 6.50 29.16 6.59
CA GLY A 529 6.96 29.93 5.44
C GLY A 529 7.52 29.10 4.27
N TYR A 530 7.21 27.80 4.21
CA TYR A 530 7.55 26.97 3.06
C TYR A 530 6.90 27.53 1.79
N ASP A 531 7.72 28.07 0.92
CA ASP A 531 7.32 28.63 -0.38
C ASP A 531 8.46 28.38 -1.39
N PRO A 532 8.43 27.22 -2.07
CA PRO A 532 9.50 26.82 -2.99
C PRO A 532 9.59 27.73 -4.22
N LEU A 533 8.57 28.53 -4.53
CA LEU A 533 8.63 29.52 -5.60
C LEU A 533 9.47 30.73 -5.22
N LYS A 534 9.45 31.11 -3.94
CA LYS A 534 10.29 32.20 -3.41
C LYS A 534 11.66 31.73 -2.94
N ASN A 535 11.70 30.50 -2.38
CA ASN A 535 12.91 29.91 -1.81
C ASN A 535 13.16 28.54 -2.45
N PRO A 536 13.76 28.48 -3.64
CA PRO A 536 14.01 27.21 -4.37
C PRO A 536 14.84 26.20 -3.57
N GLU A 537 15.63 26.65 -2.58
CA GLU A 537 16.40 25.80 -1.67
C GLU A 537 15.55 24.75 -0.93
N PHE A 538 14.25 25.00 -0.70
CA PHE A 538 13.34 24.01 -0.14
C PHE A 538 13.17 22.77 -1.02
N LEU A 539 13.37 22.87 -2.33
CA LEU A 539 13.27 21.75 -3.26
C LEU A 539 14.55 20.90 -3.30
N ASP A 540 15.70 21.53 -3.04
CA ASP A 540 17.00 20.89 -3.11
C ASP A 540 17.42 20.27 -1.77
N ARG A 541 16.80 20.73 -0.67
CA ARG A 541 17.10 20.24 0.68
C ARG A 541 16.65 18.80 0.86
N ARG A 542 17.49 17.99 1.50
CA ARG A 542 17.18 16.64 1.91
C ARG A 542 16.55 16.62 3.29
N TYR A 543 15.38 16.07 3.41
CA TYR A 543 14.62 15.97 4.66
C TYR A 543 14.67 14.56 5.23
N ALA A 544 14.60 14.46 6.56
CA ALA A 544 14.40 13.19 7.25
C ALA A 544 13.55 13.38 8.52
N LEU A 545 12.94 12.29 8.98
CA LEU A 545 12.31 12.20 10.29
C LEU A 545 13.23 11.44 11.23
N ARG A 546 13.58 12.05 12.36
CA ARG A 546 14.29 11.37 13.45
C ARG A 546 13.31 10.96 14.52
N ASP A 547 13.24 9.68 14.83
CA ASP A 547 12.39 9.14 15.87
C ASP A 547 13.02 9.22 17.27
N ARG A 548 12.28 8.81 18.31
CA ARG A 548 12.76 8.83 19.70
C ARG A 548 13.85 7.80 20.00
N ALA A 549 14.02 6.78 19.17
CA ALA A 549 15.14 5.83 19.28
C ALA A 549 16.43 6.37 18.65
N GLY A 550 16.34 7.52 17.97
CA GLY A 550 17.44 8.18 17.26
C GLY A 550 17.65 7.65 15.85
N GLU A 551 16.75 6.81 15.32
CA GLU A 551 16.80 6.35 13.93
C GLU A 551 16.36 7.48 12.99
N VAL A 552 17.04 7.57 11.83
CA VAL A 552 16.82 8.63 10.85
C VAL A 552 16.18 8.03 9.60
N HIS A 553 14.95 8.42 9.35
CA HIS A 553 14.12 7.96 8.24
C HIS A 553 14.12 9.02 7.12
N SER A 554 14.87 8.78 6.05
CA SER A 554 14.97 9.71 4.91
C SER A 554 13.60 9.99 4.29
N ILE A 555 13.34 11.23 3.91
CA ILE A 555 12.17 11.62 3.12
C ILE A 555 12.64 11.97 1.70
N ARG A 556 11.98 11.40 0.70
CA ARG A 556 12.14 11.80 -0.70
C ARG A 556 10.81 12.32 -1.22
N ILE A 557 10.85 13.44 -1.93
CA ILE A 557 9.65 14.07 -2.52
C ILE A 557 9.68 13.77 -4.01
N ASP A 558 8.63 13.12 -4.52
CA ASP A 558 8.53 12.80 -5.93
C ASP A 558 8.05 14.00 -6.77
N GLN A 559 7.96 13.81 -8.09
CA GLN A 559 7.49 14.82 -9.04
C GLN A 559 6.03 15.25 -8.83
N PHE A 560 5.24 14.44 -8.13
CA PHE A 560 3.83 14.73 -7.81
C PHE A 560 3.66 15.43 -6.45
N GLY A 561 4.76 15.55 -5.67
CA GLY A 561 4.77 16.14 -4.33
C GLY A 561 4.48 15.15 -3.22
N ARG A 562 4.38 13.86 -3.51
CA ARG A 562 4.24 12.80 -2.50
C ARG A 562 5.55 12.60 -1.76
N ASN A 563 5.44 12.25 -0.48
CA ASN A 563 6.59 11.91 0.33
C ASN A 563 6.75 10.40 0.42
N HIS A 564 7.94 9.93 0.13
CA HIS A 564 8.38 8.56 0.31
C HIS A 564 9.27 8.50 1.54
N LEU A 565 8.81 7.82 2.59
CA LEU A 565 9.58 7.63 3.82
C LEU A 565 10.37 6.33 3.71
N TYR A 566 11.68 6.40 3.93
CA TYR A 566 12.59 5.26 3.87
C TYR A 566 12.90 4.70 5.27
N PHE A 567 13.29 3.43 5.34
CA PHE A 567 13.83 2.88 6.58
C PHE A 567 15.20 3.49 6.90
N ALA A 568 15.57 3.43 8.18
CA ALA A 568 16.85 3.95 8.65
C ALA A 568 18.05 3.12 8.16
N LYS A 569 17.81 1.87 7.74
CA LYS A 569 18.83 0.96 7.20
C LYS A 569 18.49 0.53 5.78
N ASP A 570 19.54 0.34 4.99
CA ASP A 570 19.42 -0.31 3.70
C ASP A 570 19.35 -1.83 3.87
N LEU A 571 18.50 -2.49 3.07
CA LEU A 571 18.47 -3.94 3.00
C LEU A 571 19.80 -4.44 2.42
N CYS A 572 20.39 -5.46 3.01
CA CYS A 572 21.57 -6.12 2.47
C CYS A 572 21.52 -7.62 2.74
N LEU A 573 21.17 -8.39 1.72
CA LEU A 573 21.13 -9.85 1.78
C LEU A 573 22.41 -10.50 1.20
N TYR A 574 23.45 -9.70 0.91
CA TYR A 574 24.69 -10.20 0.34
C TYR A 574 25.32 -11.35 1.14
N PRO A 575 25.36 -11.34 2.48
CA PRO A 575 25.90 -12.46 3.27
C PRO A 575 25.06 -13.75 3.19
N TYR A 576 23.84 -13.67 2.69
CA TYR A 576 22.86 -14.76 2.70
C TYR A 576 22.40 -15.17 1.32
N LEU A 577 23.02 -14.68 0.23
CA LEU A 577 22.57 -14.93 -1.16
C LEU A 577 22.41 -16.41 -1.49
N GLU A 578 23.20 -17.29 -0.89
CA GLU A 578 23.09 -18.74 -1.05
C GLU A 578 21.73 -19.29 -0.63
N LYS A 579 21.06 -18.63 0.34
CA LYS A 579 19.72 -19.01 0.81
C LYS A 579 18.64 -18.66 -0.20
N PHE A 580 18.86 -17.62 -0.99
CA PHE A 580 17.94 -17.11 -2.01
C PHE A 580 18.15 -17.69 -3.41
N ASN A 581 18.79 -18.84 -3.52
CA ASN A 581 19.28 -19.42 -4.79
C ASN A 581 18.18 -19.70 -5.84
N GLY A 582 16.93 -19.88 -5.44
CA GLY A 582 15.80 -20.22 -6.33
C GLY A 582 15.11 -19.04 -7.01
N LEU A 583 15.54 -17.78 -6.76
CA LEU A 583 14.93 -16.60 -7.36
C LEU A 583 15.21 -16.49 -8.87
N ALA A 584 14.23 -15.98 -9.62
CA ALA A 584 14.39 -15.67 -11.04
C ALA A 584 15.16 -14.37 -11.26
N SER A 585 15.03 -13.39 -10.36
CA SER A 585 15.70 -12.10 -10.42
C SER A 585 16.06 -11.59 -9.02
N TYR A 586 17.24 -11.01 -8.92
CA TYR A 586 17.80 -10.38 -7.72
C TYR A 586 17.82 -8.88 -7.96
N ARG A 587 17.02 -8.13 -7.19
CA ARG A 587 16.83 -6.70 -7.42
C ARG A 587 17.63 -5.85 -6.45
N ILE A 588 18.33 -4.86 -7.00
CA ILE A 588 19.00 -3.79 -6.26
C ILE A 588 18.17 -2.50 -6.38
N GLU A 589 17.77 -1.92 -5.27
CA GLU A 589 17.11 -0.60 -5.19
C GLU A 589 18.18 0.48 -4.98
N ALA A 590 18.61 1.11 -6.06
CA ALA A 590 19.72 2.05 -6.08
C ALA A 590 19.33 3.47 -6.55
N GLN A 591 18.05 3.83 -6.47
CA GLN A 591 17.57 5.14 -6.93
C GLN A 591 18.22 6.31 -6.20
N ASP A 592 18.58 6.14 -4.92
CA ASP A 592 19.18 7.15 -4.05
C ASP A 592 20.71 7.01 -3.92
N TYR A 593 21.33 6.13 -4.72
CA TYR A 593 22.76 5.87 -4.67
C TYR A 593 23.53 6.73 -5.68
N THR A 594 24.79 7.06 -5.33
CA THR A 594 25.72 7.67 -6.29
C THR A 594 26.12 6.66 -7.38
N PRO A 595 26.50 7.11 -8.58
CA PRO A 595 26.95 6.21 -9.64
C PRO A 595 28.10 5.27 -9.23
N GLU A 596 29.01 5.75 -8.38
CA GLU A 596 30.13 4.96 -7.84
C GLU A 596 29.65 3.84 -6.93
N LEU A 597 28.64 4.11 -6.09
CA LEU A 597 28.04 3.10 -5.22
C LEU A 597 27.20 2.11 -6.05
N VAL A 598 26.46 2.59 -7.05
CA VAL A 598 25.74 1.70 -7.99
C VAL A 598 26.72 0.74 -8.67
N ALA A 599 27.86 1.23 -9.17
CA ALA A 599 28.90 0.41 -9.78
C ALA A 599 29.43 -0.66 -8.80
N LEU A 600 29.76 -0.25 -7.58
CA LEU A 600 30.31 -1.16 -6.56
C LEU A 600 29.32 -2.25 -6.17
N VAL A 601 28.06 -1.87 -5.85
CA VAL A 601 27.02 -2.83 -5.46
C VAL A 601 26.73 -3.79 -6.61
N THR A 602 26.52 -3.28 -7.83
CA THR A 602 26.23 -4.12 -9.00
C THR A 602 27.35 -5.13 -9.26
N LYS A 603 28.60 -4.68 -9.27
CA LYS A 603 29.77 -5.56 -9.45
C LYS A 603 29.87 -6.63 -8.37
N THR A 604 29.63 -6.27 -7.10
CA THR A 604 29.69 -7.22 -5.98
C THR A 604 28.62 -8.30 -6.11
N TYR A 605 27.37 -7.92 -6.37
CA TYR A 605 26.28 -8.87 -6.52
C TYR A 605 26.41 -9.72 -7.79
N ARG A 606 26.90 -9.16 -8.91
CA ARG A 606 27.17 -9.94 -10.12
C ARG A 606 28.22 -11.01 -9.85
N ALA A 607 29.33 -10.66 -9.23
CA ALA A 607 30.39 -11.61 -8.87
C ALA A 607 29.86 -12.74 -7.97
N ALA A 608 29.02 -12.40 -6.99
CA ALA A 608 28.38 -13.38 -6.10
C ALA A 608 27.45 -14.34 -6.86
N LEU A 609 26.57 -13.82 -7.73
CA LEU A 609 25.66 -14.63 -8.51
C LEU A 609 26.39 -15.53 -9.51
N ASP A 610 27.51 -15.07 -10.08
CA ASP A 610 28.38 -15.87 -10.94
C ASP A 610 29.07 -17.00 -10.15
N ALA A 611 29.54 -16.72 -8.92
CA ALA A 611 30.09 -17.73 -8.02
C ALA A 611 29.05 -18.80 -7.69
N LEU A 612 27.82 -18.40 -7.31
CA LEU A 612 26.70 -19.33 -7.08
C LEU A 612 26.41 -20.20 -8.31
N SER A 613 26.50 -19.63 -9.52
CA SER A 613 26.28 -20.37 -10.75
C SER A 613 27.34 -21.44 -11.02
N ARG A 614 28.55 -21.27 -10.46
CA ARG A 614 29.64 -22.24 -10.52
C ARG A 614 29.66 -23.19 -9.30
N GLY A 615 28.73 -23.05 -8.37
CA GLY A 615 28.73 -23.81 -7.10
C GLY A 615 29.84 -23.40 -6.13
N GLU A 616 30.33 -22.15 -6.26
CA GLU A 616 31.36 -21.58 -5.41
C GLU A 616 30.73 -20.72 -4.30
N ARG A 617 31.50 -20.43 -3.23
CA ARG A 617 31.06 -19.52 -2.17
C ARG A 617 30.84 -18.11 -2.73
N ALA A 618 29.64 -17.56 -2.51
CA ALA A 618 29.27 -16.25 -3.02
C ALA A 618 29.74 -15.07 -2.15
N PHE A 619 29.90 -15.30 -0.85
CA PHE A 619 30.16 -14.26 0.12
C PHE A 619 31.66 -13.98 0.30
N ASP A 620 32.00 -12.67 0.31
CA ASP A 620 33.34 -12.11 0.59
C ASP A 620 33.23 -10.99 1.64
N ASP A 621 33.90 -11.17 2.79
CA ASP A 621 33.93 -10.23 3.89
C ASP A 621 34.52 -8.86 3.48
N ALA A 622 35.53 -8.83 2.62
CA ALA A 622 36.15 -7.58 2.17
C ALA A 622 35.20 -6.78 1.26
N ALA A 623 34.43 -7.48 0.43
CA ALA A 623 33.41 -6.85 -0.41
C ALA A 623 32.28 -6.25 0.44
N LEU A 624 31.81 -6.96 1.48
CA LEU A 624 30.82 -6.40 2.42
C LEU A 624 31.34 -5.16 3.13
N ALA A 625 32.58 -5.17 3.61
CA ALA A 625 33.20 -4.02 4.26
C ALA A 625 33.27 -2.80 3.32
N ALA A 626 33.65 -3.01 2.06
CA ALA A 626 33.70 -1.96 1.04
C ALA A 626 32.31 -1.38 0.73
N LEU A 627 31.27 -2.22 0.69
CA LEU A 627 29.89 -1.77 0.56
C LEU A 627 29.47 -0.91 1.75
N ALA A 628 29.73 -1.37 2.98
CA ALA A 628 29.35 -0.68 4.20
C ALA A 628 30.05 0.68 4.36
N GLU A 629 31.32 0.80 3.91
CA GLU A 629 32.07 2.06 3.94
C GLU A 629 31.46 3.13 3.01
N LYS A 630 30.90 2.72 1.87
CA LYS A 630 30.36 3.63 0.84
C LYS A 630 28.86 3.88 0.95
N SER A 631 28.14 3.01 1.67
CA SER A 631 26.70 3.15 1.82
C SER A 631 26.33 4.37 2.66
N PRO A 632 25.30 5.15 2.26
CA PRO A 632 24.81 6.28 3.04
C PRO A 632 24.13 5.86 4.35
N ARG A 633 23.69 4.61 4.45
CA ARG A 633 22.99 4.04 5.61
C ARG A 633 23.65 2.73 6.03
N ALA A 634 23.50 2.41 7.32
CA ALA A 634 23.89 1.10 7.83
C ALA A 634 23.02 0.00 7.21
N PHE A 635 23.49 -1.24 7.24
CA PHE A 635 22.78 -2.39 6.70
C PHE A 635 21.94 -3.13 7.74
N GLY A 636 20.82 -3.69 7.27
CA GLY A 636 19.97 -4.61 7.99
C GLY A 636 19.41 -5.68 7.06
N ILE A 637 18.73 -6.67 7.62
CA ILE A 637 18.06 -7.74 6.85
C ILE A 637 16.53 -7.58 6.82
N GLY A 638 16.02 -6.43 7.25
CA GLY A 638 14.59 -6.10 7.17
C GLY A 638 13.70 -7.16 7.83
N ILE A 639 12.65 -7.55 7.12
CA ILE A 639 11.65 -8.53 7.57
C ILE A 639 12.25 -9.93 7.80
N TYR A 640 13.35 -10.29 7.15
CA TYR A 640 13.95 -11.63 7.20
C TYR A 640 14.54 -12.00 8.57
N ARG A 641 14.52 -11.09 9.55
CA ARG A 641 14.85 -11.35 10.96
C ARG A 641 13.70 -11.96 11.76
N PHE A 642 12.51 -12.05 11.18
CA PHE A 642 11.33 -12.61 11.82
C PHE A 642 10.98 -13.96 11.20
N ARG A 643 10.62 -14.92 12.04
CA ARG A 643 9.92 -16.15 11.63
C ARG A 643 8.43 -15.89 11.61
N GLU A 644 7.71 -16.62 10.77
CA GLU A 644 6.26 -16.61 10.84
C GLU A 644 5.81 -17.16 12.20
N SER A 645 4.94 -16.42 12.91
CA SER A 645 4.39 -16.95 14.16
C SER A 645 3.40 -18.05 13.82
N LYS A 646 3.61 -19.25 14.38
CA LYS A 646 2.72 -20.40 14.21
C LYS A 646 1.30 -20.20 14.80
N ASP A 647 1.06 -19.04 15.43
CA ASP A 647 -0.24 -18.66 16.01
C ASP A 647 -1.16 -17.93 15.03
N SER A 648 -0.86 -17.96 13.73
CA SER A 648 -1.59 -17.23 12.69
C SER A 648 -2.68 -18.04 11.97
N ILE A 649 -2.95 -19.29 12.36
CA ILE A 649 -4.01 -20.13 11.78
C ILE A 649 -5.17 -20.30 12.76
#